data_099d6a473cca4ca73a3dd91fdd32ff83
#
_entry.id   099d6a473cca4ca73a3dd91fdd32ff83
#
_cell.length_a   1.000
_cell.length_b   1.000
_cell.length_c   1.000
_cell.angle_alpha   90.00
_cell.angle_beta   90.00
_cell.angle_gamma   90.00
#
_symmetry.space_group_name_H-M   'P 1'
#
loop_
_entity.id
_entity.type
_entity.pdbx_description
1 polymer ?
#
loop_
_entity_poly.entity_id
_entity_poly.type
_entity_poly.pdbx_seq_one_letter_code
_entity_poly.pdbx_strand_id
1 'polypeptide(L)'
;MRRDPKNSRRPNDGAANLAMLKRTVKKLFSYYPVLAPVTFACILFSAIVTSIPSLFVQNVIQVIEKWYVSRDWVSAKAELIPILSLLISLYVLSIIAILVYKQLMAYMTQGFLDKLRQEMFGGMQDLPIRYFDTHQHGDIMSFYTNDIDTLRQLVSEAIPAFIQSGAIVLAVFGIMLYFSIWLTLISVLGVILMIVVTKRVGGGSAKFFLRQQQAVAKTEGYIQETMTGQKVVKVFCHEQRSIEEFDKINDALFEDSYRAHAYASVLGPIIGNIGNFLYVALALVGGVLLLIGVPNLSLSGKALDISILVPFLNMTKQFTGNINQLSQQINSIVMAGAGAQRVFSLIDEKAETDDGFVTLVDADIAPDGTITESDHHTGHWAWKNPNDNGKVSYRELRGDVRLIDVDFGYEPNKEVLHDVSVYAEPGQKVAFVGATGAGKTTITNLINRFYDIADGQILYDGIDVNKIKKADLRRSLGIVLQDVNLFTGTVMDNIRYGKLNATDEECIAAAKLAGADDFITRLPQGYATELANNGANLSQGQRQLISIARAAVADPPVMILDEATSSIDTRTELLVQRGMDALMKGRTVFVIAHRLSTVQNSDAIMVLDHGRIIERGTHDDLIAQKGTYYQLYTGAFELE
;
A
#
# COMPACT_ATOMS: atom_id res chain seq x y z
N MET A 1 -18.18 14.67 5.35
CA MET A 1 -17.59 16.04 5.38
C MET A 1 -16.86 16.27 4.05
N ARG A 2 -17.40 17.11 3.15
CA ARG A 2 -16.77 17.44 1.87
C ARG A 2 -15.52 18.29 2.13
N ARG A 3 -14.32 17.76 1.92
CA ARG A 3 -13.08 18.54 1.94
C ARG A 3 -13.08 19.51 0.76
N ASP A 4 -12.90 20.78 1.07
CA ASP A 4 -12.85 21.90 0.12
C ASP A 4 -11.58 21.74 -0.78
N PRO A 5 -11.72 21.64 -2.12
CA PRO A 5 -10.57 21.36 -3.01
C PRO A 5 -9.60 22.54 -3.20
N LYS A 6 -9.81 23.67 -2.52
CA LYS A 6 -9.00 24.87 -2.66
C LYS A 6 -7.74 24.96 -1.79
N ASN A 7 -7.49 23.99 -0.88
CA ASN A 7 -6.40 24.11 0.11
C ASN A 7 -5.31 23.03 0.03
N SER A 8 -5.09 22.40 -1.12
CA SER A 8 -4.14 21.28 -1.30
C SER A 8 -2.79 21.66 -1.92
N ARG A 9 -2.36 22.91 -1.88
CA ARG A 9 -0.96 23.28 -2.14
C ARG A 9 -0.31 23.76 -0.85
N ARG A 10 0.19 22.83 -0.04
CA ARG A 10 1.13 23.18 1.03
C ARG A 10 2.44 23.65 0.36
N PRO A 11 3.06 24.76 0.81
CA PRO A 11 4.29 25.30 0.20
C PRO A 11 5.52 24.40 0.32
N ASN A 12 5.38 23.16 0.81
CA ASN A 12 6.50 22.28 1.18
C ASN A 12 6.57 20.94 0.42
N ASP A 13 5.74 20.73 -0.62
CA ASP A 13 5.71 19.45 -1.33
C ASP A 13 7.05 19.10 -2.00
N GLY A 14 7.78 20.08 -2.48
CA GLY A 14 9.10 19.86 -3.10
C GLY A 14 10.18 19.39 -2.13
N ALA A 15 10.19 19.91 -0.92
CA ALA A 15 11.15 19.51 0.12
C ALA A 15 10.84 18.11 0.67
N ALA A 16 9.55 17.79 0.82
CA ALA A 16 9.09 16.47 1.24
C ALA A 16 9.45 15.39 0.20
N ASN A 17 9.20 15.65 -1.09
CA ASN A 17 9.57 14.75 -2.17
C ASN A 17 11.08 14.50 -2.25
N LEU A 18 11.90 15.54 -2.04
CA LEU A 18 13.36 15.41 -2.02
C LEU A 18 13.84 14.57 -0.81
N ALA A 19 13.20 14.74 0.35
CA ALA A 19 13.50 13.92 1.54
C ALA A 19 13.15 12.44 1.30
N MET A 20 12.03 12.14 0.64
CA MET A 20 11.64 10.78 0.29
C MET A 20 12.58 10.17 -0.75
N LEU A 21 12.99 10.94 -1.75
CA LEU A 21 14.00 10.51 -2.71
C LEU A 21 15.32 10.16 -2.01
N LYS A 22 15.80 11.04 -1.12
CA LYS A 22 17.02 10.78 -0.33
C LYS A 22 16.89 9.52 0.52
N ARG A 23 15.72 9.29 1.13
CA ARG A 23 15.42 8.07 1.90
C ARG A 23 15.45 6.82 1.01
N THR A 24 14.82 6.87 -0.17
CA THR A 24 14.82 5.76 -1.14
C THR A 24 16.24 5.41 -1.58
N VAL A 25 17.04 6.41 -1.96
CA VAL A 25 18.44 6.21 -2.35
C VAL A 25 19.26 5.65 -1.20
N LYS A 26 19.13 6.22 0.01
CA LYS A 26 19.84 5.72 1.22
C LYS A 26 19.49 4.26 1.49
N LYS A 27 18.23 3.88 1.37
CA LYS A 27 17.75 2.51 1.59
C LYS A 27 18.28 1.56 0.50
N LEU A 28 18.33 1.99 -0.76
CA LEU A 28 18.95 1.25 -1.85
C LEU A 28 20.44 0.95 -1.58
N PHE A 29 21.20 1.97 -1.16
CA PHE A 29 22.60 1.79 -0.79
C PHE A 29 22.80 0.91 0.45
N SER A 30 21.89 0.97 1.41
CA SER A 30 21.91 0.08 2.60
C SER A 30 21.71 -1.38 2.21
N TYR A 31 20.82 -1.66 1.25
CA TYR A 31 20.58 -3.03 0.79
C TYR A 31 21.69 -3.56 -0.14
N TYR A 32 22.33 -2.66 -0.90
CA TYR A 32 23.36 -3.00 -1.89
C TYR A 32 24.62 -2.14 -1.75
N PRO A 33 25.38 -2.29 -0.64
CA PRO A 33 26.49 -1.38 -0.33
C PRO A 33 27.67 -1.47 -1.31
N VAL A 34 27.81 -2.59 -2.03
CA VAL A 34 28.86 -2.80 -3.03
C VAL A 34 28.34 -2.59 -4.45
N LEU A 35 27.18 -3.15 -4.78
CA LEU A 35 26.66 -3.12 -6.15
C LEU A 35 26.22 -1.71 -6.57
N ALA A 36 25.62 -0.91 -5.65
CA ALA A 36 25.17 0.42 -5.97
C ALA A 36 26.35 1.36 -6.36
N PRO A 37 27.45 1.48 -5.59
CA PRO A 37 28.60 2.27 -6.02
C PRO A 37 29.21 1.83 -7.36
N VAL A 38 29.32 0.51 -7.60
CA VAL A 38 29.84 -0.02 -8.88
C VAL A 38 28.94 0.39 -10.05
N THR A 39 27.63 0.28 -9.85
CA THR A 39 26.64 0.70 -10.87
C THR A 39 26.76 2.19 -11.17
N PHE A 40 26.85 3.04 -10.15
CA PHE A 40 27.03 4.48 -10.33
C PHE A 40 28.36 4.82 -11.02
N ALA A 41 29.46 4.13 -10.68
CA ALA A 41 30.73 4.31 -11.34
C ALA A 41 30.66 3.95 -12.85
N CYS A 42 29.99 2.85 -13.21
CA CYS A 42 29.75 2.47 -14.60
C CYS A 42 28.89 3.51 -15.35
N ILE A 43 27.84 4.07 -14.71
CA ILE A 43 27.01 5.13 -15.29
C ILE A 43 27.86 6.38 -15.56
N LEU A 44 28.64 6.85 -14.60
CA LEU A 44 29.51 8.02 -14.75
C LEU A 44 30.58 7.79 -15.82
N PHE A 45 31.22 6.62 -15.83
CA PHE A 45 32.20 6.27 -16.85
C PHE A 45 31.59 6.31 -18.25
N SER A 46 30.43 5.67 -18.45
CA SER A 46 29.75 5.66 -19.74
C SER A 46 29.32 7.08 -20.18
N ALA A 47 28.86 7.92 -19.23
CA ALA A 47 28.49 9.31 -19.50
C ALA A 47 29.69 10.16 -19.97
N ILE A 48 30.84 9.99 -19.31
CA ILE A 48 32.09 10.68 -19.69
C ILE A 48 32.52 10.24 -21.09
N VAL A 49 32.57 8.93 -21.34
CA VAL A 49 32.98 8.40 -22.68
C VAL A 49 32.03 8.90 -23.77
N THR A 50 30.73 8.97 -23.51
CA THR A 50 29.72 9.50 -24.45
C THR A 50 29.95 11.00 -24.76
N SER A 51 30.60 11.75 -23.87
CA SER A 51 30.87 13.18 -24.03
C SER A 51 32.16 13.50 -24.81
N ILE A 52 33.06 12.54 -24.96
CA ILE A 52 34.39 12.72 -25.51
C ILE A 52 34.46 12.74 -27.07
N PRO A 53 33.50 12.24 -27.86
CA PRO A 53 33.66 12.17 -29.35
C PRO A 53 34.02 13.47 -29.99
N SER A 54 33.50 14.61 -29.46
CA SER A 54 33.80 15.91 -30.01
C SER A 54 35.27 16.33 -29.92
N LEU A 55 36.00 15.86 -28.87
CA LEU A 55 37.45 16.04 -28.76
C LEU A 55 38.20 15.25 -29.83
N PHE A 56 37.78 14.00 -30.07
CA PHE A 56 38.37 13.16 -31.11
C PHE A 56 38.09 13.68 -32.51
N VAL A 57 36.87 14.19 -32.77
CA VAL A 57 36.52 14.82 -34.06
C VAL A 57 37.41 16.05 -34.30
N GLN A 58 37.69 16.87 -33.27
CA GLN A 58 38.63 17.97 -33.37
C GLN A 58 40.02 17.50 -33.83
N ASN A 59 40.54 16.49 -33.13
CA ASN A 59 41.87 15.96 -33.45
C ASN A 59 41.93 15.38 -34.88
N VAL A 60 40.86 14.67 -35.29
CA VAL A 60 40.77 14.11 -36.67
C VAL A 60 40.74 15.23 -37.70
N ILE A 61 39.96 16.30 -37.50
CA ILE A 61 39.91 17.45 -38.42
C ILE A 61 41.27 18.12 -38.47
N GLN A 62 41.97 18.32 -37.35
CA GLN A 62 43.30 18.92 -37.32
C GLN A 62 44.32 18.11 -38.13
N VAL A 63 44.28 16.76 -38.02
CA VAL A 63 45.16 15.88 -38.83
C VAL A 63 44.82 16.01 -40.33
N ILE A 64 43.51 16.06 -40.67
CA ILE A 64 43.10 16.23 -42.06
C ILE A 64 43.57 17.59 -42.60
N GLU A 65 43.34 18.69 -41.88
CA GLU A 65 43.79 20.03 -42.28
C GLU A 65 45.29 20.11 -42.48
N LYS A 66 46.08 19.47 -41.60
CA LYS A 66 47.55 19.46 -41.66
C LYS A 66 48.06 18.74 -42.93
N TRP A 67 47.45 17.63 -43.32
CA TRP A 67 47.94 16.79 -44.43
C TRP A 67 47.15 16.97 -45.74
N TYR A 68 46.02 17.75 -45.74
CA TYR A 68 45.17 17.97 -46.92
C TYR A 68 45.91 18.61 -48.10
N VAL A 69 46.73 19.61 -47.82
CA VAL A 69 47.48 20.36 -48.85
C VAL A 69 48.56 19.49 -49.48
N SER A 70 49.32 18.74 -48.70
CA SER A 70 50.38 17.86 -49.16
C SER A 70 49.89 16.55 -49.79
N ARG A 71 48.59 16.19 -49.57
CA ARG A 71 47.98 14.89 -49.97
C ARG A 71 48.77 13.65 -49.48
N ASP A 72 49.52 13.78 -48.39
CA ASP A 72 50.29 12.70 -47.82
C ASP A 72 49.41 11.81 -46.93
N TRP A 73 48.79 10.80 -47.54
CA TRP A 73 47.94 9.85 -46.87
C TRP A 73 48.71 8.94 -45.88
N VAL A 74 49.97 8.65 -46.13
CA VAL A 74 50.77 7.76 -45.29
C VAL A 74 51.01 8.39 -43.92
N SER A 75 51.44 9.64 -43.91
CA SER A 75 51.61 10.41 -42.67
C SER A 75 50.30 10.70 -41.95
N ALA A 76 49.25 11.06 -42.68
CA ALA A 76 47.91 11.26 -42.11
C ALA A 76 47.39 9.97 -41.46
N LYS A 77 47.53 8.81 -42.11
CA LYS A 77 47.12 7.49 -41.58
C LYS A 77 47.87 7.13 -40.29
N ALA A 78 49.16 7.42 -40.22
CA ALA A 78 49.97 7.14 -39.03
C ALA A 78 49.54 7.95 -37.81
N GLU A 79 49.03 9.18 -37.98
CA GLU A 79 48.46 9.99 -36.89
C GLU A 79 47.02 9.65 -36.59
N LEU A 80 46.20 9.24 -37.57
CA LEU A 80 44.78 8.90 -37.38
C LEU A 80 44.53 7.58 -36.68
N ILE A 81 45.31 6.54 -37.01
CA ILE A 81 45.09 5.18 -36.46
C ILE A 81 45.12 5.16 -34.92
N PRO A 82 46.12 5.77 -34.23
CA PRO A 82 46.14 5.78 -32.76
C PRO A 82 44.93 6.48 -32.15
N ILE A 83 44.49 7.62 -32.75
CA ILE A 83 43.33 8.37 -32.31
C ILE A 83 42.05 7.51 -32.39
N LEU A 84 41.83 6.89 -33.56
CA LEU A 84 40.66 6.04 -33.81
C LEU A 84 40.70 4.76 -32.97
N SER A 85 41.85 4.11 -32.82
CA SER A 85 41.96 2.90 -32.00
C SER A 85 41.67 3.17 -30.52
N LEU A 86 42.14 4.29 -29.98
CA LEU A 86 41.81 4.71 -28.62
C LEU A 86 40.32 4.96 -28.46
N LEU A 87 39.68 5.69 -29.40
CA LEU A 87 38.24 5.96 -29.36
C LEU A 87 37.43 4.66 -29.42
N ILE A 88 37.77 3.74 -30.32
CA ILE A 88 37.11 2.44 -30.43
C ILE A 88 37.25 1.64 -29.13
N SER A 89 38.45 1.62 -28.53
CA SER A 89 38.68 0.92 -27.27
C SER A 89 37.85 1.51 -26.12
N LEU A 90 37.75 2.84 -26.04
CA LEU A 90 36.89 3.53 -25.03
C LEU A 90 35.41 3.20 -25.25
N TYR A 91 34.95 3.15 -26.51
CA TYR A 91 33.54 2.78 -26.78
C TYR A 91 33.24 1.32 -26.45
N VAL A 92 34.15 0.39 -26.79
CA VAL A 92 33.96 -1.03 -26.41
C VAL A 92 33.84 -1.15 -24.88
N LEU A 93 34.74 -0.48 -24.14
CA LEU A 93 34.70 -0.48 -22.68
C LEU A 93 33.42 0.18 -22.14
N SER A 94 32.98 1.27 -22.79
CA SER A 94 31.70 1.95 -22.43
C SER A 94 30.49 1.05 -22.67
N ILE A 95 30.46 0.28 -23.78
CA ILE A 95 29.37 -0.68 -24.03
C ILE A 95 29.34 -1.75 -22.94
N ILE A 96 30.53 -2.29 -22.57
CA ILE A 96 30.62 -3.26 -21.46
C ILE A 96 30.08 -2.63 -20.16
N ALA A 97 30.50 -1.40 -19.84
CA ALA A 97 30.03 -0.69 -18.65
C ALA A 97 28.52 -0.47 -18.67
N ILE A 98 27.94 -0.13 -19.84
CA ILE A 98 26.48 0.02 -20.02
C ILE A 98 25.76 -1.31 -19.77
N LEU A 99 26.23 -2.41 -20.34
CA LEU A 99 25.65 -3.72 -20.13
C LEU A 99 25.70 -4.13 -18.65
N VAL A 100 26.86 -3.92 -18.01
CA VAL A 100 27.03 -4.24 -16.58
C VAL A 100 26.07 -3.40 -15.73
N TYR A 101 26.03 -2.08 -15.88
CA TYR A 101 25.16 -1.28 -15.03
C TYR A 101 23.68 -1.56 -15.28
N LYS A 102 23.27 -1.84 -16.50
CA LYS A 102 21.87 -2.18 -16.82
C LYS A 102 21.45 -3.49 -16.14
N GLN A 103 22.31 -4.52 -16.18
CA GLN A 103 22.04 -5.80 -15.50
C GLN A 103 22.05 -5.66 -13.97
N LEU A 104 23.04 -4.96 -13.41
CA LEU A 104 23.11 -4.71 -11.98
C LEU A 104 21.89 -3.89 -11.50
N MET A 105 21.48 -2.89 -12.29
CA MET A 105 20.32 -2.07 -11.96
C MET A 105 19.02 -2.88 -11.97
N ALA A 106 18.83 -3.76 -12.95
CA ALA A 106 17.68 -4.66 -13.00
C ALA A 106 17.62 -5.56 -11.76
N TYR A 107 18.75 -6.19 -11.40
CA TYR A 107 18.86 -7.04 -10.21
C TYR A 107 18.59 -6.27 -8.93
N MET A 108 19.25 -5.13 -8.73
CA MET A 108 19.06 -4.29 -7.54
C MET A 108 17.63 -3.75 -7.42
N THR A 109 17.02 -3.34 -8.53
CA THR A 109 15.64 -2.84 -8.52
C THR A 109 14.67 -3.91 -8.06
N GLN A 110 14.73 -5.12 -8.65
CA GLN A 110 13.81 -6.19 -8.26
C GLN A 110 14.02 -6.63 -6.81
N GLY A 111 15.26 -6.80 -6.36
CA GLY A 111 15.53 -7.15 -4.98
C GLY A 111 15.24 -6.03 -3.97
N PHE A 112 15.33 -4.75 -4.38
CA PHE A 112 14.89 -3.63 -3.57
C PHE A 112 13.37 -3.67 -3.36
N LEU A 113 12.60 -3.90 -4.43
CA LEU A 113 11.14 -3.99 -4.36
C LEU A 113 10.67 -5.22 -3.58
N ASP A 114 11.38 -6.34 -3.70
CA ASP A 114 11.09 -7.55 -2.93
C ASP A 114 11.20 -7.27 -1.43
N LYS A 115 12.34 -6.75 -0.99
CA LYS A 115 12.56 -6.39 0.42
C LYS A 115 11.56 -5.34 0.91
N LEU A 116 11.21 -4.37 0.06
CA LEU A 116 10.25 -3.34 0.42
C LEU A 116 8.84 -3.91 0.61
N ARG A 117 8.41 -4.84 -0.28
CA ARG A 117 7.12 -5.54 -0.11
C ARG A 117 7.09 -6.39 1.15
N GLN A 118 8.19 -7.09 1.47
CA GLN A 118 8.29 -7.87 2.71
C GLN A 118 8.15 -6.97 3.94
N GLU A 119 8.83 -5.83 3.96
CA GLU A 119 8.76 -4.85 5.05
C GLU A 119 7.37 -4.23 5.16
N MET A 120 6.74 -3.87 4.04
CA MET A 120 5.37 -3.36 4.01
C MET A 120 4.37 -4.39 4.52
N PHE A 121 4.49 -5.65 4.06
CA PHE A 121 3.56 -6.71 4.46
C PHE A 121 3.73 -7.09 5.93
N GLY A 122 4.98 -7.19 6.40
CA GLY A 122 5.25 -7.42 7.83
C GLY A 122 4.69 -6.31 8.70
N GLY A 123 5.02 -5.04 8.37
CA GLY A 123 4.48 -3.89 9.11
C GLY A 123 2.95 -3.81 9.08
N MET A 124 2.31 -4.16 7.95
CA MET A 124 0.86 -4.19 7.83
C MET A 124 0.22 -5.21 8.78
N GLN A 125 0.87 -6.36 9.04
CA GLN A 125 0.34 -7.36 9.98
C GLN A 125 0.36 -6.87 11.44
N ASP A 126 1.25 -5.95 11.75
CA ASP A 126 1.40 -5.38 13.09
C ASP A 126 0.50 -4.16 13.33
N LEU A 127 -0.27 -3.71 12.32
CA LEU A 127 -1.14 -2.53 12.46
C LEU A 127 -2.41 -2.82 13.28
N PRO A 128 -2.89 -1.83 14.05
CA PRO A 128 -4.15 -1.96 14.78
C PRO A 128 -5.34 -2.03 13.80
N ILE A 129 -6.42 -2.70 14.19
CA ILE A 129 -7.67 -2.83 13.42
C ILE A 129 -8.21 -1.46 12.99
N ARG A 130 -8.04 -0.44 13.84
CA ARG A 130 -8.41 0.95 13.52
C ARG A 130 -7.86 1.44 12.18
N TYR A 131 -6.66 1.00 11.79
CA TYR A 131 -6.09 1.39 10.52
C TYR A 131 -6.93 0.86 9.34
N PHE A 132 -7.36 -0.39 9.41
CA PHE A 132 -8.18 -1.03 8.37
C PHE A 132 -9.62 -0.49 8.34
N ASP A 133 -10.17 -0.11 9.49
CA ASP A 133 -11.51 0.48 9.57
C ASP A 133 -11.55 1.93 9.03
N THR A 134 -10.42 2.64 9.08
CA THR A 134 -10.33 4.04 8.63
C THR A 134 -9.82 4.21 7.21
N HIS A 135 -9.23 3.17 6.60
CA HIS A 135 -8.66 3.19 5.26
C HIS A 135 -9.40 2.21 4.34
N GLN A 136 -9.65 2.64 3.09
CA GLN A 136 -10.27 1.75 2.12
C GLN A 136 -9.26 0.66 1.68
N HIS A 137 -9.73 -0.58 1.57
CA HIS A 137 -8.88 -1.71 1.13
C HIS A 137 -8.23 -1.46 -0.24
N GLY A 138 -8.96 -0.76 -1.15
CA GLY A 138 -8.43 -0.36 -2.46
C GLY A 138 -7.23 0.59 -2.37
N ASP A 139 -7.24 1.52 -1.40
CA ASP A 139 -6.11 2.44 -1.20
C ASP A 139 -4.88 1.69 -0.69
N ILE A 140 -5.07 0.74 0.24
CA ILE A 140 -3.99 -0.11 0.75
C ILE A 140 -3.41 -0.99 -0.38
N MET A 141 -4.27 -1.58 -1.22
CA MET A 141 -3.83 -2.36 -2.38
C MET A 141 -3.05 -1.51 -3.39
N SER A 142 -3.41 -0.23 -3.56
CA SER A 142 -2.67 0.68 -4.43
C SER A 142 -1.21 0.88 -4.01
N PHE A 143 -0.88 0.78 -2.72
CA PHE A 143 0.51 0.82 -2.24
C PHE A 143 1.34 -0.33 -2.80
N TYR A 144 0.75 -1.55 -2.87
CA TYR A 144 1.43 -2.76 -3.35
C TYR A 144 1.48 -2.87 -4.89
N THR A 145 0.62 -2.14 -5.60
CA THR A 145 0.53 -2.18 -7.07
C THR A 145 1.12 -0.92 -7.69
N ASN A 146 0.37 0.18 -7.67
CA ASN A 146 0.71 1.40 -8.40
C ASN A 146 1.92 2.13 -7.81
N ASP A 147 1.99 2.25 -6.47
CA ASP A 147 3.06 3.00 -5.83
C ASP A 147 4.39 2.25 -5.86
N ILE A 148 4.36 0.93 -5.72
CA ILE A 148 5.54 0.07 -5.92
C ILE A 148 6.03 0.15 -7.36
N ASP A 149 5.14 0.22 -8.37
CA ASP A 149 5.56 0.35 -9.77
C ASP A 149 6.18 1.73 -10.06
N THR A 150 5.66 2.81 -9.47
CA THR A 150 6.30 4.12 -9.57
C THR A 150 7.69 4.16 -8.92
N LEU A 151 7.90 3.44 -7.80
CA LEU A 151 9.22 3.26 -7.19
C LEU A 151 10.14 2.43 -8.08
N ARG A 152 9.61 1.41 -8.77
CA ARG A 152 10.36 0.63 -9.76
C ARG A 152 10.91 1.56 -10.85
N GLN A 153 10.04 2.37 -11.46
CA GLN A 153 10.44 3.33 -12.50
C GLN A 153 11.46 4.35 -11.99
N LEU A 154 11.28 4.84 -10.76
CA LEU A 154 12.24 5.74 -10.11
C LEU A 154 13.64 5.13 -10.05
N VAL A 155 13.73 3.92 -9.50
CA VAL A 155 15.01 3.25 -9.24
C VAL A 155 15.63 2.74 -10.54
N SER A 156 14.85 2.08 -11.43
CA SER A 156 15.38 1.45 -12.64
C SER A 156 15.70 2.43 -13.76
N GLU A 157 15.00 3.55 -13.85
CA GLU A 157 15.05 4.44 -15.01
C GLU A 157 15.37 5.89 -14.63
N ALA A 158 14.57 6.52 -13.76
CA ALA A 158 14.66 7.96 -13.52
C ALA A 158 15.98 8.36 -12.85
N ILE A 159 16.40 7.68 -11.79
CA ILE A 159 17.66 7.97 -11.08
C ILE A 159 18.88 7.74 -12.00
N PRO A 160 19.04 6.59 -12.66
CA PRO A 160 20.16 6.36 -13.57
C PRO A 160 20.22 7.37 -14.72
N ALA A 161 19.07 7.65 -15.38
CA ALA A 161 19.00 8.60 -16.47
C ALA A 161 19.31 10.04 -16.02
N PHE A 162 18.84 10.44 -14.84
CA PHE A 162 19.15 11.75 -14.26
C PHE A 162 20.65 11.92 -14.00
N ILE A 163 21.29 10.91 -13.41
CA ILE A 163 22.74 10.92 -13.13
C ILE A 163 23.53 10.90 -14.43
N GLN A 164 23.16 10.05 -15.39
CA GLN A 164 23.81 9.95 -16.69
C GLN A 164 23.73 11.28 -17.46
N SER A 165 22.52 11.82 -17.63
CA SER A 165 22.32 13.08 -18.35
C SER A 165 22.97 14.26 -17.63
N GLY A 166 22.94 14.30 -16.29
CA GLY A 166 23.63 15.30 -15.49
C GLY A 166 25.15 15.26 -15.70
N ALA A 167 25.73 14.07 -15.67
CA ALA A 167 27.15 13.87 -15.91
C ALA A 167 27.56 14.29 -17.34
N ILE A 168 26.74 13.93 -18.35
CA ILE A 168 26.98 14.33 -19.74
C ILE A 168 26.91 15.86 -19.86
N VAL A 169 25.90 16.52 -19.29
CA VAL A 169 25.75 17.97 -19.31
C VAL A 169 26.96 18.66 -18.70
N LEU A 170 27.43 18.20 -17.54
CA LEU A 170 28.61 18.76 -16.87
C LEU A 170 29.90 18.54 -17.69
N ALA A 171 30.09 17.34 -18.23
CA ALA A 171 31.26 17.02 -19.06
C ALA A 171 31.28 17.82 -20.35
N VAL A 172 30.16 17.84 -21.09
CA VAL A 172 30.05 18.63 -22.34
C VAL A 172 30.22 20.11 -22.08
N PHE A 173 29.62 20.65 -21.01
CA PHE A 173 29.79 22.04 -20.63
C PHE A 173 31.27 22.42 -20.35
N GLY A 174 31.97 21.54 -19.62
CA GLY A 174 33.41 21.69 -19.38
C GLY A 174 34.23 21.70 -20.68
N ILE A 175 33.90 20.80 -21.61
CA ILE A 175 34.57 20.71 -22.92
C ILE A 175 34.22 21.95 -23.77
N MET A 176 32.99 22.46 -23.73
CA MET A 176 32.58 23.68 -24.44
C MET A 176 33.36 24.90 -23.95
N LEU A 177 33.55 25.06 -22.64
CA LEU A 177 34.40 26.14 -22.06
C LEU A 177 35.87 25.95 -22.45
N TYR A 178 36.36 24.74 -22.56
CA TYR A 178 37.70 24.45 -23.03
C TYR A 178 37.92 24.91 -24.46
N PHE A 179 36.93 24.78 -25.35
CA PHE A 179 37.02 25.15 -26.76
C PHE A 179 36.79 26.65 -27.00
N SER A 180 35.68 27.21 -26.48
CA SER A 180 35.36 28.65 -26.70
C SER A 180 34.34 29.15 -25.67
N ILE A 181 34.70 30.14 -24.89
CA ILE A 181 33.81 30.77 -23.93
C ILE A 181 32.72 31.58 -24.66
N TRP A 182 33.05 32.27 -25.79
CA TRP A 182 32.08 33.06 -26.57
C TRP A 182 30.92 32.18 -27.08
N LEU A 183 31.24 31.05 -27.72
CA LEU A 183 30.22 30.13 -28.23
C LEU A 183 29.45 29.48 -27.12
N THR A 184 30.08 29.20 -25.96
CA THR A 184 29.44 28.64 -24.79
C THR A 184 28.40 29.61 -24.19
N LEU A 185 28.70 30.93 -24.13
CA LEU A 185 27.73 31.92 -23.66
C LEU A 185 26.46 31.95 -24.53
N ILE A 186 26.62 31.88 -25.86
CA ILE A 186 25.48 31.81 -26.79
C ILE A 186 24.66 30.53 -26.53
N SER A 187 25.35 29.40 -26.33
CA SER A 187 24.68 28.13 -26.02
C SER A 187 23.89 28.19 -24.71
N VAL A 188 24.45 28.78 -23.66
CA VAL A 188 23.76 29.01 -22.37
C VAL A 188 22.54 29.92 -22.54
N LEU A 189 22.64 30.98 -23.34
CA LEU A 189 21.50 31.87 -23.63
C LEU A 189 20.37 31.10 -24.32
N GLY A 190 20.71 30.23 -25.29
CA GLY A 190 19.73 29.35 -25.93
C GLY A 190 19.05 28.38 -24.95
N VAL A 191 19.80 27.81 -24.00
CA VAL A 191 19.22 26.96 -22.94
C VAL A 191 18.30 27.74 -22.01
N ILE A 192 18.67 28.96 -21.63
CA ILE A 192 17.80 29.84 -20.83
C ILE A 192 16.47 30.07 -21.56
N LEU A 193 16.55 30.38 -22.87
CA LEU A 193 15.36 30.51 -23.72
C LEU A 193 14.50 29.23 -23.71
N MET A 194 15.11 28.07 -23.86
CA MET A 194 14.40 26.77 -23.78
C MET A 194 13.70 26.60 -22.44
N ILE A 195 14.35 26.91 -21.32
CA ILE A 195 13.76 26.81 -19.97
C ILE A 195 12.57 27.77 -19.81
N VAL A 196 12.68 29.00 -20.30
CA VAL A 196 11.60 29.99 -20.23
C VAL A 196 10.39 29.53 -21.04
N VAL A 197 10.62 29.05 -22.27
CA VAL A 197 9.55 28.52 -23.13
C VAL A 197 8.89 27.30 -22.50
N THR A 198 9.70 26.33 -21.97
CA THR A 198 9.19 25.13 -21.27
C THR A 198 8.31 25.52 -20.08
N LYS A 199 8.72 26.51 -19.28
CA LYS A 199 7.89 26.96 -18.14
C LYS A 199 6.58 27.62 -18.58
N ARG A 200 6.59 28.40 -19.64
CA ARG A 200 5.37 29.07 -20.13
C ARG A 200 4.39 28.11 -20.80
N VAL A 201 4.85 27.24 -21.68
CA VAL A 201 4.02 26.28 -22.41
C VAL A 201 3.65 25.10 -21.50
N GLY A 202 4.60 24.56 -20.77
CA GLY A 202 4.39 23.42 -19.86
C GLY A 202 3.46 23.74 -18.68
N GLY A 203 3.45 24.99 -18.19
CA GLY A 203 2.51 25.41 -17.14
C GLY A 203 1.04 25.33 -17.58
N GLY A 204 0.75 25.60 -18.85
CA GLY A 204 -0.57 25.39 -19.45
C GLY A 204 -0.94 23.92 -19.53
N SER A 205 -0.01 23.08 -19.99
CA SER A 205 -0.18 21.63 -20.11
C SER A 205 -0.53 20.97 -18.76
N ALA A 206 0.19 21.29 -17.69
CA ALA A 206 -0.04 20.71 -16.35
C ALA A 206 -1.47 20.94 -15.84
N LYS A 207 -2.07 22.09 -16.11
CA LYS A 207 -3.46 22.38 -15.74
C LYS A 207 -4.45 21.47 -16.45
N PHE A 208 -4.25 21.23 -17.74
CA PHE A 208 -5.15 20.36 -18.52
C PHE A 208 -4.92 18.88 -18.20
N PHE A 209 -3.70 18.44 -17.92
CA PHE A 209 -3.45 17.08 -17.44
C PHE A 209 -4.16 16.80 -16.11
N LEU A 210 -4.18 17.75 -15.18
CA LEU A 210 -4.93 17.58 -13.94
C LEU A 210 -6.45 17.42 -14.19
N ARG A 211 -7.02 18.21 -15.11
CA ARG A 211 -8.42 18.08 -15.52
C ARG A 211 -8.70 16.74 -16.19
N GLN A 212 -7.83 16.33 -17.10
CA GLN A 212 -7.91 15.02 -17.76
C GLN A 212 -7.94 13.89 -16.71
N GLN A 213 -7.06 13.94 -15.71
CA GLN A 213 -7.02 12.92 -14.67
C GLN A 213 -8.31 12.87 -13.84
N GLN A 214 -8.89 14.05 -13.55
CA GLN A 214 -10.21 14.12 -12.89
C GLN A 214 -11.34 13.58 -13.77
N ALA A 215 -11.29 13.83 -15.08
CA ALA A 215 -12.27 13.32 -16.03
C ALA A 215 -12.14 11.80 -16.18
N VAL A 216 -10.92 11.25 -16.25
CA VAL A 216 -10.66 9.79 -16.24
C VAL A 216 -11.27 9.15 -15.01
N ALA A 217 -10.95 9.66 -13.81
CA ALA A 217 -11.49 9.13 -12.55
C ALA A 217 -13.04 9.15 -12.51
N LYS A 218 -13.66 10.20 -13.07
CA LYS A 218 -15.12 10.28 -13.18
C LYS A 218 -15.69 9.22 -14.14
N THR A 219 -15.01 9.01 -15.26
CA THR A 219 -15.41 8.00 -16.27
C THR A 219 -15.27 6.59 -15.69
N GLU A 220 -14.15 6.29 -15.02
CA GLU A 220 -13.92 5.02 -14.35
C GLU A 220 -14.95 4.75 -13.25
N GLY A 221 -15.25 5.77 -12.42
CA GLY A 221 -16.30 5.67 -11.40
C GLY A 221 -17.67 5.34 -11.97
N TYR A 222 -18.06 6.00 -13.07
CA TYR A 222 -19.34 5.72 -13.74
C TYR A 222 -19.38 4.30 -14.34
N ILE A 223 -18.29 3.85 -14.97
CA ILE A 223 -18.18 2.49 -15.49
C ILE A 223 -18.32 1.47 -14.36
N GLN A 224 -17.61 1.66 -13.25
CA GLN A 224 -17.66 0.77 -12.10
C GLN A 224 -19.06 0.71 -11.49
N GLU A 225 -19.73 1.86 -11.31
CA GLU A 225 -21.10 1.96 -10.81
C GLU A 225 -22.07 1.21 -11.71
N THR A 226 -22.00 1.46 -13.04
CA THR A 226 -22.87 0.82 -14.02
C THR A 226 -22.63 -0.68 -14.11
N MET A 227 -21.35 -1.14 -14.06
CA MET A 227 -21.01 -2.57 -14.03
C MET A 227 -21.57 -3.26 -12.79
N THR A 228 -21.43 -2.64 -11.62
CA THR A 228 -21.96 -3.18 -10.36
C THR A 228 -23.49 -3.21 -10.40
N GLY A 229 -24.10 -2.15 -10.91
CA GLY A 229 -25.57 -2.01 -11.07
C GLY A 229 -26.15 -2.63 -12.33
N GLN A 230 -25.39 -3.42 -13.13
CA GLN A 230 -25.83 -3.89 -14.45
C GLN A 230 -27.14 -4.69 -14.41
N LYS A 231 -27.37 -5.47 -13.36
CA LYS A 231 -28.65 -6.19 -13.17
C LYS A 231 -29.84 -5.21 -13.06
N VAL A 232 -29.64 -4.10 -12.36
CA VAL A 232 -30.68 -3.05 -12.19
C VAL A 232 -30.92 -2.35 -13.52
N VAL A 233 -29.85 -1.96 -14.24
CA VAL A 233 -29.97 -1.35 -15.57
C VAL A 233 -30.79 -2.26 -16.52
N LYS A 234 -30.51 -3.57 -16.51
CA LYS A 234 -31.22 -4.56 -17.35
C LYS A 234 -32.68 -4.75 -16.96
N VAL A 235 -32.97 -4.89 -15.67
CA VAL A 235 -34.35 -5.11 -15.19
C VAL A 235 -35.26 -3.91 -15.51
N PHE A 236 -34.70 -2.69 -15.42
CA PHE A 236 -35.47 -1.48 -15.73
C PHE A 236 -35.35 -1.01 -17.18
N CYS A 237 -34.62 -1.75 -18.04
CA CYS A 237 -34.40 -1.43 -19.46
C CYS A 237 -33.84 -0.01 -19.68
N HIS A 238 -32.88 0.42 -18.84
CA HIS A 238 -32.30 1.76 -18.88
C HIS A 238 -30.94 1.81 -19.61
N GLU A 239 -30.66 0.84 -20.49
CA GLU A 239 -29.38 0.77 -21.22
C GLU A 239 -29.14 2.03 -22.05
N GLN A 240 -30.15 2.48 -22.79
CA GLN A 240 -30.01 3.65 -23.64
C GLN A 240 -29.69 4.91 -22.83
N ARG A 241 -30.35 5.09 -21.70
CA ARG A 241 -30.06 6.21 -20.78
C ARG A 241 -28.65 6.16 -20.23
N SER A 242 -28.19 4.97 -19.84
CA SER A 242 -26.81 4.79 -19.35
C SER A 242 -25.77 5.11 -20.44
N ILE A 243 -26.03 4.77 -21.69
CA ILE A 243 -25.17 5.12 -22.84
C ILE A 243 -25.14 6.65 -23.02
N GLU A 244 -26.29 7.31 -23.01
CA GLU A 244 -26.35 8.78 -23.17
C GLU A 244 -25.66 9.55 -22.04
N GLU A 245 -25.71 9.03 -20.81
CA GLU A 245 -24.97 9.61 -19.68
C GLU A 245 -23.48 9.35 -19.78
N PHE A 246 -23.08 8.15 -20.23
CA PHE A 246 -21.69 7.82 -20.51
C PHE A 246 -21.10 8.71 -21.59
N ASP A 247 -21.82 8.91 -22.71
CA ASP A 247 -21.36 9.75 -23.81
C ASP A 247 -21.05 11.18 -23.36
N LYS A 248 -21.90 11.78 -22.52
CA LYS A 248 -21.63 13.13 -21.94
C LYS A 248 -20.35 13.17 -21.09
N ILE A 249 -20.11 12.11 -20.31
CA ILE A 249 -18.91 12.01 -19.48
C ILE A 249 -17.68 11.79 -20.36
N ASN A 250 -17.81 10.96 -21.39
CA ASN A 250 -16.75 10.64 -22.34
C ASN A 250 -16.39 11.85 -23.23
N ASP A 251 -17.39 12.63 -23.65
CA ASP A 251 -17.15 13.89 -24.40
C ASP A 251 -16.37 14.91 -23.58
N ALA A 252 -16.67 15.02 -22.26
CA ALA A 252 -15.90 15.86 -21.36
C ALA A 252 -14.45 15.36 -21.20
N LEU A 253 -14.27 14.04 -21.09
CA LEU A 253 -12.95 13.42 -21.06
C LEU A 253 -12.18 13.67 -22.36
N PHE A 254 -12.85 13.54 -23.52
CA PHE A 254 -12.26 13.80 -24.83
C PHE A 254 -11.74 15.24 -24.92
N GLU A 255 -12.56 16.22 -24.55
CA GLU A 255 -12.17 17.63 -24.63
C GLU A 255 -10.98 17.98 -23.74
N ASP A 256 -11.00 17.50 -22.47
CA ASP A 256 -9.88 17.74 -21.54
C ASP A 256 -8.62 16.98 -21.96
N SER A 257 -8.76 15.76 -22.49
CA SER A 257 -7.64 14.96 -23.01
C SER A 257 -7.06 15.59 -24.27
N TYR A 258 -7.92 16.00 -25.21
CA TYR A 258 -7.47 16.70 -26.43
C TYR A 258 -6.64 17.93 -26.10
N ARG A 259 -7.13 18.80 -25.20
CA ARG A 259 -6.41 20.01 -24.79
C ARG A 259 -5.10 19.67 -24.10
N ALA A 260 -5.09 18.70 -23.17
CA ALA A 260 -3.88 18.27 -22.48
C ALA A 260 -2.80 17.79 -23.46
N HIS A 261 -3.19 16.90 -24.40
CA HIS A 261 -2.29 16.35 -25.40
C HIS A 261 -1.87 17.37 -26.46
N ALA A 262 -2.76 18.26 -26.90
CA ALA A 262 -2.43 19.32 -27.85
C ALA A 262 -1.32 20.23 -27.30
N TYR A 263 -1.43 20.68 -26.04
CA TYR A 263 -0.37 21.46 -25.38
C TYR A 263 0.93 20.66 -25.21
N ALA A 264 0.83 19.40 -24.82
CA ALA A 264 2.02 18.55 -24.62
C ALA A 264 2.74 18.25 -25.95
N SER A 265 2.00 17.96 -27.02
CA SER A 265 2.56 17.60 -28.32
C SER A 265 3.30 18.75 -29.01
N VAL A 266 2.91 20.00 -28.73
CA VAL A 266 3.57 21.19 -29.31
C VAL A 266 4.91 21.48 -28.61
N LEU A 267 5.07 21.08 -27.35
CA LEU A 267 6.27 21.39 -26.56
C LEU A 267 7.54 20.75 -27.14
N GLY A 268 7.47 19.48 -27.52
CA GLY A 268 8.61 18.75 -28.11
C GLY A 268 9.16 19.40 -29.37
N PRO A 269 8.35 19.63 -30.42
CA PRO A 269 8.76 20.37 -31.63
C PRO A 269 9.30 21.76 -31.37
N ILE A 270 8.72 22.54 -30.45
CA ILE A 270 9.22 23.89 -30.12
C ILE A 270 10.63 23.81 -29.54
N ILE A 271 10.84 22.93 -28.54
CA ILE A 271 12.15 22.77 -27.90
C ILE A 271 13.19 22.28 -28.91
N GLY A 272 12.83 21.27 -29.73
CA GLY A 272 13.70 20.73 -30.79
C GLY A 272 14.12 21.79 -31.80
N ASN A 273 13.18 22.64 -32.23
CA ASN A 273 13.49 23.74 -33.18
C ASN A 273 14.28 24.85 -32.54
N ILE A 274 14.08 25.18 -31.26
CA ILE A 274 14.98 26.12 -30.55
C ILE A 274 16.42 25.62 -30.59
N GLY A 275 16.63 24.29 -30.37
CA GLY A 275 17.94 23.65 -30.50
C GLY A 275 18.53 23.77 -31.92
N ASN A 276 17.71 23.62 -32.98
CA ASN A 276 18.11 23.80 -34.35
C ASN A 276 18.44 25.26 -34.69
N PHE A 277 17.62 26.22 -34.22
CA PHE A 277 17.91 27.65 -34.36
C PHE A 277 19.21 28.04 -33.64
N LEU A 278 19.43 27.50 -32.45
CA LEU A 278 20.68 27.73 -31.72
C LEU A 278 21.89 27.15 -32.48
N TYR A 279 21.76 25.99 -33.09
CA TYR A 279 22.79 25.41 -33.94
C TYR A 279 23.14 26.34 -35.14
N VAL A 280 22.13 26.84 -35.84
CA VAL A 280 22.32 27.79 -36.97
C VAL A 280 22.92 29.10 -36.49
N ALA A 281 22.43 29.68 -35.39
CA ALA A 281 22.97 30.88 -34.80
C ALA A 281 24.45 30.76 -34.43
N LEU A 282 24.82 29.63 -33.83
CA LEU A 282 26.21 29.31 -33.48
C LEU A 282 27.09 29.12 -34.71
N ALA A 283 26.58 28.48 -35.76
CA ALA A 283 27.30 28.32 -37.02
C ALA A 283 27.56 29.68 -37.68
N LEU A 284 26.54 30.56 -37.72
CA LEU A 284 26.67 31.91 -38.27
C LEU A 284 27.63 32.77 -37.44
N VAL A 285 27.41 32.87 -36.12
CA VAL A 285 28.26 33.73 -35.26
C VAL A 285 29.68 33.16 -35.21
N GLY A 286 29.85 31.85 -35.08
CA GLY A 286 31.16 31.18 -35.09
C GLY A 286 31.89 31.38 -36.42
N GLY A 287 31.17 31.30 -37.55
CA GLY A 287 31.71 31.60 -38.89
C GLY A 287 32.14 33.07 -39.02
N VAL A 288 31.32 34.02 -38.55
CA VAL A 288 31.68 35.46 -38.55
C VAL A 288 32.89 35.74 -37.67
N LEU A 289 32.94 35.17 -36.44
CA LEU A 289 34.08 35.34 -35.53
C LEU A 289 35.37 34.78 -36.15
N LEU A 290 35.27 33.69 -36.89
CA LEU A 290 36.38 33.06 -37.60
C LEU A 290 36.85 33.94 -38.77
N LEU A 291 35.94 34.51 -39.58
CA LEU A 291 36.25 35.37 -40.72
C LEU A 291 36.88 36.72 -40.31
N ILE A 292 36.40 37.30 -39.19
CA ILE A 292 36.91 38.59 -38.68
C ILE A 292 38.22 38.41 -37.91
N GLY A 293 38.57 37.16 -37.53
CA GLY A 293 39.79 36.85 -36.79
C GLY A 293 39.75 37.33 -35.33
N VAL A 294 38.56 37.28 -34.70
CA VAL A 294 38.40 37.67 -33.29
C VAL A 294 39.18 36.70 -32.40
N PRO A 295 39.98 37.19 -31.43
CA PRO A 295 40.68 36.31 -30.49
C PRO A 295 39.72 35.37 -29.76
N ASN A 296 39.98 34.06 -29.84
CA ASN A 296 39.20 33.07 -29.13
C ASN A 296 39.49 33.14 -27.62
N LEU A 297 38.48 33.45 -26.80
CA LEU A 297 38.58 33.33 -25.38
C LEU A 297 38.28 31.87 -25.02
N SER A 298 39.32 31.09 -24.70
CA SER A 298 39.20 29.65 -24.38
C SER A 298 40.19 29.23 -23.31
N LEU A 299 39.86 28.17 -22.56
CA LEU A 299 40.80 27.56 -21.61
C LEU A 299 41.94 26.82 -22.33
N SER A 300 41.76 26.43 -23.59
CA SER A 300 42.78 25.75 -24.40
C SER A 300 43.85 26.71 -24.96
N GLY A 301 43.62 28.03 -24.97
CA GLY A 301 44.50 29.00 -25.59
C GLY A 301 44.60 28.91 -27.13
N LYS A 302 43.81 28.01 -27.76
CA LYS A 302 43.80 27.81 -29.22
C LYS A 302 42.97 28.91 -29.93
N ALA A 303 43.41 29.33 -31.08
CA ALA A 303 42.62 30.19 -31.94
C ALA A 303 41.35 29.48 -32.42
N LEU A 304 40.31 30.24 -32.70
CA LEU A 304 39.10 29.68 -33.29
C LEU A 304 39.38 29.28 -34.74
N ASP A 305 39.13 28.01 -35.04
CA ASP A 305 39.27 27.43 -36.38
C ASP A 305 38.10 26.48 -36.69
N ILE A 306 38.06 25.91 -37.88
CA ILE A 306 37.00 24.98 -38.30
C ILE A 306 37.06 23.71 -37.45
N SER A 307 38.26 23.30 -37.03
CA SER A 307 38.45 22.10 -36.19
C SER A 307 37.81 22.22 -34.80
N ILE A 308 37.58 23.47 -34.33
CA ILE A 308 36.86 23.76 -33.08
C ILE A 308 35.37 23.97 -33.36
N LEU A 309 35.01 24.72 -34.42
CA LEU A 309 33.63 25.09 -34.68
C LEU A 309 32.73 23.90 -34.95
N VAL A 310 33.18 22.95 -35.80
CA VAL A 310 32.37 21.74 -36.17
C VAL A 310 32.06 20.85 -34.97
N PRO A 311 33.04 20.44 -34.15
CA PRO A 311 32.73 19.69 -32.92
C PRO A 311 31.86 20.48 -31.94
N PHE A 312 32.05 21.81 -31.84
CA PHE A 312 31.25 22.64 -30.94
C PHE A 312 29.76 22.63 -31.30
N LEU A 313 29.42 22.65 -32.59
CA LEU A 313 28.05 22.55 -33.07
C LEU A 313 27.41 21.21 -32.66
N ASN A 314 28.16 20.11 -32.74
CA ASN A 314 27.70 18.81 -32.31
C ASN A 314 27.51 18.71 -30.77
N MET A 315 28.44 19.31 -30.00
CA MET A 315 28.32 19.41 -28.54
C MET A 315 27.11 20.24 -28.14
N THR A 316 26.75 21.29 -28.86
CA THR A 316 25.55 22.08 -28.60
C THR A 316 24.28 21.25 -28.74
N LYS A 317 24.17 20.38 -29.77
CA LYS A 317 23.05 19.43 -29.91
C LYS A 317 23.01 18.45 -28.77
N GLN A 318 24.14 17.88 -28.40
CA GLN A 318 24.22 16.93 -27.27
C GLN A 318 23.85 17.62 -25.94
N PHE A 319 24.34 18.82 -25.71
CA PHE A 319 24.07 19.63 -24.51
C PHE A 319 22.57 19.91 -24.36
N THR A 320 21.95 20.50 -25.42
CA THR A 320 20.50 20.80 -25.40
C THR A 320 19.62 19.57 -25.30
N GLY A 321 19.98 18.48 -25.97
CA GLY A 321 19.29 17.18 -25.88
C GLY A 321 19.29 16.60 -24.46
N ASN A 322 20.45 16.60 -23.80
CA ASN A 322 20.55 16.09 -22.43
C ASN A 322 19.87 17.00 -21.39
N ILE A 323 19.83 18.33 -21.59
CA ILE A 323 19.05 19.24 -20.74
C ILE A 323 17.56 18.95 -20.87
N ASN A 324 17.07 18.68 -22.08
CA ASN A 324 15.67 18.28 -22.27
C ASN A 324 15.37 16.96 -21.55
N GLN A 325 16.26 15.99 -21.66
CA GLN A 325 16.14 14.70 -20.96
C GLN A 325 16.13 14.87 -19.43
N LEU A 326 17.03 15.70 -18.88
CA LEU A 326 17.02 16.06 -17.45
C LEU A 326 15.67 16.65 -17.02
N SER A 327 15.11 17.55 -17.81
CA SER A 327 13.81 18.17 -17.53
C SER A 327 12.68 17.14 -17.47
N GLN A 328 12.69 16.13 -18.34
CA GLN A 328 11.72 15.04 -18.31
C GLN A 328 11.89 14.17 -17.07
N GLN A 329 13.13 13.85 -16.68
CA GLN A 329 13.41 13.02 -15.50
C GLN A 329 12.99 13.70 -14.19
N ILE A 330 13.05 15.03 -14.10
CA ILE A 330 12.57 15.79 -12.94
C ILE A 330 11.08 15.48 -12.68
N ASN A 331 10.26 15.47 -13.71
CA ASN A 331 8.83 15.16 -13.57
C ASN A 331 8.60 13.73 -13.07
N SER A 332 9.32 12.76 -13.64
CA SER A 332 9.26 11.36 -13.19
C SER A 332 9.69 11.20 -11.73
N ILE A 333 10.73 11.89 -11.31
CA ILE A 333 11.23 11.92 -9.93
C ILE A 333 10.18 12.53 -8.97
N VAL A 334 9.52 13.60 -9.36
CA VAL A 334 8.48 14.26 -8.54
C VAL A 334 7.27 13.34 -8.37
N MET A 335 6.81 12.70 -9.45
CA MET A 335 5.70 11.74 -9.40
C MET A 335 6.04 10.54 -8.53
N ALA A 336 7.21 9.97 -8.69
CA ALA A 336 7.68 8.85 -7.89
C ALA A 336 7.91 9.22 -6.41
N GLY A 337 8.26 10.47 -6.13
CA GLY A 337 8.36 10.99 -4.77
C GLY A 337 7.04 10.92 -4.01
N ALA A 338 5.92 11.19 -4.66
CA ALA A 338 4.59 11.06 -4.08
C ALA A 338 4.21 9.59 -3.79
N GLY A 339 4.53 8.66 -4.73
CA GLY A 339 4.36 7.22 -4.50
C GLY A 339 5.24 6.71 -3.35
N ALA A 340 6.50 7.12 -3.32
CA ALA A 340 7.41 6.80 -2.22
C ALA A 340 6.90 7.29 -0.86
N GLN A 341 6.32 8.49 -0.80
CA GLN A 341 5.74 9.02 0.44
C GLN A 341 4.61 8.12 0.96
N ARG A 342 3.72 7.63 0.08
CA ARG A 342 2.63 6.73 0.48
C ARG A 342 3.15 5.38 0.96
N VAL A 343 4.09 4.78 0.24
CA VAL A 343 4.73 3.52 0.64
C VAL A 343 5.43 3.67 1.99
N PHE A 344 6.22 4.72 2.19
CA PHE A 344 6.89 4.94 3.46
C PHE A 344 5.93 5.34 4.58
N SER A 345 4.79 5.98 4.30
CA SER A 345 3.78 6.24 5.33
C SER A 345 3.19 4.96 5.90
N LEU A 346 2.99 3.92 5.05
CA LEU A 346 2.55 2.60 5.53
C LEU A 346 3.63 1.93 6.39
N ILE A 347 4.91 2.00 5.97
CA ILE A 347 6.03 1.42 6.73
C ILE A 347 6.24 2.11 8.07
N ASP A 348 6.00 3.43 8.13
CA ASP A 348 6.20 4.25 9.32
C ASP A 348 4.95 4.30 10.22
N GLU A 349 3.85 3.67 9.80
CA GLU A 349 2.63 3.60 10.62
C GLU A 349 2.93 2.86 11.91
N LYS A 350 2.33 3.32 13.00
CA LYS A 350 2.59 2.76 14.32
C LYS A 350 1.97 1.38 14.44
N ALA A 351 2.79 0.40 14.80
CA ALA A 351 2.32 -0.92 15.19
C ALA A 351 1.34 -0.84 16.37
N GLU A 352 0.50 -1.85 16.49
CA GLU A 352 -0.38 -2.01 17.64
C GLU A 352 0.45 -2.06 18.93
N THR A 353 0.15 -1.19 19.89
CA THR A 353 0.85 -1.19 21.18
C THR A 353 0.37 -2.35 22.04
N ASP A 354 1.29 -3.07 22.66
CA ASP A 354 1.00 -4.15 23.61
C ASP A 354 1.96 -4.07 24.80
N ASP A 355 1.50 -3.38 25.84
CA ASP A 355 2.24 -3.23 27.11
C ASP A 355 1.88 -4.33 28.14
N GLY A 356 1.14 -5.37 27.70
CA GLY A 356 0.75 -6.51 28.54
C GLY A 356 1.95 -7.35 28.97
N PHE A 357 1.91 -7.83 30.19
CA PHE A 357 2.93 -8.72 30.76
C PHE A 357 2.37 -10.05 31.27
N VAL A 358 1.05 -10.15 31.46
CA VAL A 358 0.37 -11.40 31.82
C VAL A 358 0.22 -12.25 30.55
N THR A 359 0.61 -13.53 30.66
CA THR A 359 0.60 -14.49 29.54
C THR A 359 -0.33 -15.66 29.82
N LEU A 360 -0.82 -16.29 28.77
CA LEU A 360 -1.63 -17.51 28.84
C LEU A 360 -0.74 -18.73 28.69
N VAL A 361 -0.85 -19.68 29.64
CA VAL A 361 -0.08 -20.92 29.66
C VAL A 361 -0.99 -22.13 29.84
N ASP A 362 -0.57 -23.28 29.33
CA ASP A 362 -1.18 -24.57 29.70
C ASP A 362 -0.84 -24.86 31.16
N ALA A 363 -1.81 -25.41 31.92
CA ALA A 363 -1.69 -25.58 33.37
C ALA A 363 -2.18 -26.93 33.84
N ASP A 364 -1.49 -27.49 34.82
CA ASP A 364 -1.96 -28.61 35.63
C ASP A 364 -2.55 -28.04 36.92
N ILE A 365 -3.80 -28.46 37.20
CA ILE A 365 -4.54 -28.04 38.39
C ILE A 365 -4.62 -29.22 39.33
N ALA A 366 -3.91 -29.14 40.46
CA ALA A 366 -3.96 -30.17 41.49
C ALA A 366 -5.28 -30.14 42.27
N PRO A 367 -5.68 -31.25 42.93
CA PRO A 367 -6.92 -31.31 43.71
C PRO A 367 -7.01 -30.32 44.87
N ASP A 368 -5.89 -29.81 45.35
CA ASP A 368 -5.79 -28.76 46.37
C ASP A 368 -5.96 -27.33 45.81
N GLY A 369 -6.14 -27.19 44.50
CA GLY A 369 -6.27 -25.94 43.82
C GLY A 369 -4.94 -25.27 43.42
N THR A 370 -3.80 -25.95 43.65
CA THR A 370 -2.48 -25.45 43.21
C THR A 370 -2.37 -25.54 41.69
N ILE A 371 -2.01 -24.41 41.04
CA ILE A 371 -1.86 -24.35 39.60
C ILE A 371 -0.36 -24.31 39.28
N THR A 372 0.08 -25.18 38.38
CA THR A 372 1.46 -25.24 37.87
C THR A 372 1.46 -25.18 36.36
N GLU A 373 2.44 -24.51 35.79
CA GLU A 373 2.61 -24.44 34.33
C GLU A 373 3.00 -25.82 33.78
N SER A 374 2.37 -26.21 32.66
CA SER A 374 2.61 -27.45 31.96
C SER A 374 3.27 -27.21 30.60
N ASP A 375 4.23 -28.08 30.23
CA ASP A 375 4.90 -28.02 28.93
C ASP A 375 4.10 -28.69 27.79
N HIS A 376 2.96 -29.30 28.12
CA HIS A 376 2.09 -29.97 27.18
C HIS A 376 0.63 -29.51 27.33
N HIS A 377 -0.17 -29.73 26.30
CA HIS A 377 -1.57 -29.34 26.30
C HIS A 377 -2.38 -30.23 27.29
N THR A 378 -2.91 -29.62 28.34
CA THR A 378 -3.63 -30.28 29.41
C THR A 378 -5.16 -30.16 29.30
N GLY A 379 -5.63 -29.26 28.39
CA GLY A 379 -7.04 -28.86 28.32
C GLY A 379 -7.44 -27.82 29.37
N HIS A 380 -6.50 -27.42 30.25
CA HIS A 380 -6.68 -26.35 31.22
C HIS A 380 -5.68 -25.23 30.97
N TRP A 381 -6.13 -23.99 31.06
CA TRP A 381 -5.30 -22.83 30.88
C TRP A 381 -5.28 -21.97 32.12
N ALA A 382 -4.16 -21.25 32.32
CA ALA A 382 -4.01 -20.28 33.41
C ALA A 382 -3.32 -19.00 32.94
N TRP A 383 -3.72 -17.92 33.56
CA TRP A 383 -3.03 -16.63 33.46
C TRP A 383 -1.79 -16.65 34.36
N LYS A 384 -0.62 -16.50 33.75
CA LYS A 384 0.69 -16.35 34.43
C LYS A 384 1.00 -14.86 34.59
N ASN A 385 0.98 -14.39 35.84
CA ASN A 385 1.33 -13.02 36.17
C ASN A 385 2.73 -12.97 36.81
N PRO A 386 3.77 -12.50 36.10
CA PRO A 386 5.14 -12.46 36.60
C PRO A 386 5.41 -11.35 37.64
N ASN A 387 4.49 -10.38 37.79
CA ASN A 387 4.69 -9.18 38.60
C ASN A 387 3.77 -9.09 39.82
N ASP A 388 3.22 -10.19 40.28
CA ASP A 388 2.35 -10.17 41.46
C ASP A 388 3.17 -10.12 42.75
N ASN A 389 3.36 -8.91 43.27
CA ASN A 389 4.16 -8.65 44.51
C ASN A 389 5.57 -9.27 44.49
N GLY A 390 6.22 -9.33 43.32
CA GLY A 390 7.57 -9.88 43.13
C GLY A 390 7.62 -11.41 43.06
N LYS A 391 6.47 -12.08 42.98
CA LYS A 391 6.34 -13.52 42.75
C LYS A 391 5.51 -13.78 41.51
N VAL A 392 5.76 -14.91 40.84
CA VAL A 392 4.89 -15.41 39.77
C VAL A 392 3.64 -15.97 40.40
N SER A 393 2.46 -15.47 39.97
CA SER A 393 1.18 -16.04 40.36
C SER A 393 0.46 -16.63 39.15
N TYR A 394 -0.32 -17.68 39.40
CA TYR A 394 -1.14 -18.33 38.41
C TYR A 394 -2.61 -18.19 38.78
N ARG A 395 -3.46 -17.88 37.79
CA ARG A 395 -4.91 -17.81 37.95
C ARG A 395 -5.57 -18.65 36.86
N GLU A 396 -6.44 -19.57 37.25
CA GLU A 396 -7.19 -20.41 36.31
C GLU A 396 -8.00 -19.55 35.34
N LEU A 397 -7.96 -19.87 34.05
CA LEU A 397 -8.79 -19.25 33.02
C LEU A 397 -10.20 -19.85 33.12
N ARG A 398 -11.16 -19.06 33.61
CA ARG A 398 -12.54 -19.47 33.82
C ARG A 398 -13.52 -18.80 32.88
N GLY A 399 -13.18 -17.63 32.38
CA GLY A 399 -14.02 -16.86 31.47
C GLY A 399 -14.96 -15.89 32.18
N ASP A 400 -14.61 -15.35 33.37
CA ASP A 400 -15.29 -14.23 33.99
C ASP A 400 -14.88 -12.93 33.29
N VAL A 401 -15.81 -12.30 32.57
CA VAL A 401 -15.55 -11.04 31.84
C VAL A 401 -16.45 -9.92 32.37
N ARG A 402 -15.83 -8.82 32.77
CA ARG A 402 -16.53 -7.66 33.33
C ARG A 402 -16.09 -6.37 32.67
N LEU A 403 -17.05 -5.59 32.21
CA LEU A 403 -16.89 -4.19 31.85
C LEU A 403 -17.44 -3.36 33.00
N ILE A 404 -16.75 -2.32 33.44
CA ILE A 404 -17.12 -1.47 34.56
C ILE A 404 -17.01 -0.03 34.11
N ASP A 405 -18.16 0.66 34.06
CA ASP A 405 -18.29 2.09 33.76
C ASP A 405 -17.51 2.52 32.51
N VAL A 406 -17.67 1.75 31.41
CA VAL A 406 -16.89 1.94 30.18
C VAL A 406 -17.50 3.01 29.30
N ASP A 407 -16.72 4.06 29.04
CA ASP A 407 -16.98 5.06 28.00
C ASP A 407 -16.04 4.82 26.79
N PHE A 408 -16.60 4.89 25.59
CA PHE A 408 -15.79 4.66 24.38
C PHE A 408 -16.32 5.37 23.15
N GLY A 409 -15.40 5.88 22.33
CA GLY A 409 -15.66 6.42 20.98
C GLY A 409 -14.54 6.12 19.99
N TYR A 410 -14.90 5.81 18.75
CA TYR A 410 -13.92 5.59 17.66
C TYR A 410 -13.20 6.88 17.26
N GLU A 411 -13.85 8.04 17.44
CA GLU A 411 -13.32 9.38 17.20
C GLU A 411 -13.29 10.16 18.52
N PRO A 412 -12.29 11.04 18.75
CA PRO A 412 -12.11 11.72 20.04
C PRO A 412 -13.31 12.54 20.55
N ASN A 413 -14.21 12.97 19.63
CA ASN A 413 -15.35 13.83 19.96
C ASN A 413 -16.71 13.16 19.73
N LYS A 414 -16.73 11.85 19.53
CA LYS A 414 -17.96 11.10 19.25
C LYS A 414 -17.96 9.81 20.07
N GLU A 415 -18.51 9.89 21.25
CA GLU A 415 -18.72 8.72 22.08
C GLU A 415 -19.83 7.84 21.49
N VAL A 416 -19.65 6.55 21.61
CA VAL A 416 -20.53 5.47 21.12
C VAL A 416 -21.07 4.65 22.28
N LEU A 417 -20.30 4.49 23.35
CA LEU A 417 -20.71 3.84 24.59
C LEU A 417 -20.59 4.82 25.73
N HIS A 418 -21.58 4.79 26.64
CA HIS A 418 -21.68 5.68 27.78
C HIS A 418 -22.01 4.89 29.04
N ASP A 419 -21.08 4.84 30.00
CA ASP A 419 -21.26 4.23 31.32
C ASP A 419 -21.75 2.78 31.22
N VAL A 420 -21.08 1.99 30.36
CA VAL A 420 -21.49 0.62 30.06
C VAL A 420 -20.86 -0.34 31.04
N SER A 421 -21.71 -1.02 31.85
CA SER A 421 -21.30 -2.07 32.79
C SER A 421 -21.93 -3.41 32.41
N VAL A 422 -21.10 -4.42 32.12
CA VAL A 422 -21.48 -5.79 31.74
C VAL A 422 -20.79 -6.78 32.67
N TYR A 423 -21.50 -7.76 33.12
CA TYR A 423 -20.97 -8.86 33.94
C TYR A 423 -21.37 -10.18 33.32
N ALA A 424 -20.40 -11.04 33.01
CA ALA A 424 -20.60 -12.38 32.53
C ALA A 424 -19.80 -13.34 33.40
N GLU A 425 -20.50 -14.18 34.14
CA GLU A 425 -19.89 -15.23 34.96
C GLU A 425 -19.46 -16.44 34.10
N PRO A 426 -18.52 -17.26 34.56
CA PRO A 426 -18.08 -18.45 33.82
C PRO A 426 -19.26 -19.34 33.39
N GLY A 427 -19.33 -19.63 32.10
CA GLY A 427 -20.38 -20.49 31.52
C GLY A 427 -21.70 -19.79 31.24
N GLN A 428 -21.83 -18.49 31.52
CA GLN A 428 -23.05 -17.72 31.22
C GLN A 428 -23.13 -17.29 29.76
N LYS A 429 -24.34 -17.28 29.25
CA LYS A 429 -24.69 -16.72 27.95
C LYS A 429 -25.32 -15.33 28.11
N VAL A 430 -24.63 -14.29 27.64
CA VAL A 430 -25.07 -12.90 27.67
C VAL A 430 -25.46 -12.45 26.25
N ALA A 431 -26.71 -12.03 26.07
CA ALA A 431 -27.22 -11.53 24.80
C ALA A 431 -27.29 -9.99 24.79
N PHE A 432 -26.78 -9.37 23.72
CA PHE A 432 -26.95 -7.96 23.44
C PHE A 432 -28.07 -7.75 22.42
N VAL A 433 -29.05 -6.94 22.78
CA VAL A 433 -30.23 -6.62 21.97
C VAL A 433 -30.36 -5.10 21.84
N GLY A 434 -30.85 -4.62 20.73
CA GLY A 434 -31.06 -3.17 20.48
C GLY A 434 -30.98 -2.82 19.01
N ALA A 435 -31.31 -1.59 18.64
CA ALA A 435 -31.28 -1.12 17.26
C ALA A 435 -29.87 -1.15 16.64
N THR A 436 -29.80 -1.09 15.31
CA THR A 436 -28.53 -0.93 14.60
C THR A 436 -27.85 0.37 15.03
N GLY A 437 -26.57 0.30 15.36
CA GLY A 437 -25.83 1.46 15.88
C GLY A 437 -25.94 1.69 17.39
N ALA A 438 -26.69 0.88 18.15
CA ALA A 438 -26.81 0.99 19.61
C ALA A 438 -25.52 0.69 20.39
N GLY A 439 -24.44 0.20 19.74
CA GLY A 439 -23.16 -0.07 20.37
C GLY A 439 -22.86 -1.55 20.63
N LYS A 440 -23.70 -2.51 20.18
CA LYS A 440 -23.52 -3.96 20.42
C LYS A 440 -22.17 -4.48 19.93
N THR A 441 -21.82 -4.25 18.66
CA THR A 441 -20.55 -4.66 18.05
C THR A 441 -19.35 -3.92 18.68
N THR A 442 -19.57 -2.71 19.19
CA THR A 442 -18.52 -1.96 19.88
C THR A 442 -18.11 -2.66 21.17
N ILE A 443 -19.07 -3.17 21.97
CA ILE A 443 -18.77 -3.94 23.19
C ILE A 443 -17.92 -5.17 22.85
N THR A 444 -18.27 -5.93 21.81
CA THR A 444 -17.51 -7.12 21.42
C THR A 444 -16.11 -6.78 20.89
N ASN A 445 -15.95 -5.65 20.19
CA ASN A 445 -14.65 -5.15 19.76
C ASN A 445 -13.74 -4.79 20.95
N LEU A 446 -14.33 -4.26 22.04
CA LEU A 446 -13.60 -3.93 23.26
C LEU A 446 -13.21 -5.18 24.06
N ILE A 447 -14.07 -6.21 24.13
CA ILE A 447 -13.74 -7.49 24.75
C ILE A 447 -12.54 -8.15 24.03
N ASN A 448 -12.48 -8.09 22.67
CA ASN A 448 -11.35 -8.56 21.87
C ASN A 448 -10.12 -7.64 21.95
N ARG A 449 -10.24 -6.50 22.62
CA ARG A 449 -9.20 -5.47 22.68
C ARG A 449 -8.66 -5.10 21.28
N PHE A 450 -9.58 -4.96 20.30
CA PHE A 450 -9.27 -4.34 19.01
C PHE A 450 -9.09 -2.84 19.13
N TYR A 451 -9.67 -2.27 20.19
CA TYR A 451 -9.54 -0.89 20.62
C TYR A 451 -9.28 -0.84 22.11
N ASP A 452 -8.39 0.03 22.55
CA ASP A 452 -8.16 0.31 23.95
C ASP A 452 -9.16 1.40 24.43
N ILE A 453 -9.70 1.25 25.65
CA ILE A 453 -10.63 2.20 26.27
C ILE A 453 -9.89 3.40 26.87
N ALA A 454 -10.55 4.55 26.91
CA ALA A 454 -10.03 5.77 27.52
C ALA A 454 -10.46 5.91 28.99
N ASP A 455 -11.68 5.45 29.34
CA ASP A 455 -12.25 5.50 30.68
C ASP A 455 -12.99 4.21 31.00
N GLY A 456 -13.13 3.91 32.29
CA GLY A 456 -13.65 2.63 32.77
C GLY A 456 -12.61 1.53 32.88
N GLN A 457 -13.07 0.29 33.05
CA GLN A 457 -12.20 -0.87 33.21
C GLN A 457 -12.81 -2.12 32.57
N ILE A 458 -11.98 -2.94 31.93
CA ILE A 458 -12.36 -4.28 31.44
C ILE A 458 -11.50 -5.31 32.18
N LEU A 459 -12.18 -6.22 32.89
CA LEU A 459 -11.53 -7.31 33.63
C LEU A 459 -11.82 -8.64 32.97
N TYR A 460 -10.81 -9.49 32.88
CA TYR A 460 -10.93 -10.89 32.49
C TYR A 460 -10.34 -11.75 33.61
N ASP A 461 -11.19 -12.61 34.18
CA ASP A 461 -10.89 -13.36 35.40
C ASP A 461 -10.34 -12.45 36.53
N GLY A 462 -10.85 -11.18 36.60
CA GLY A 462 -10.41 -10.17 37.55
C GLY A 462 -9.03 -9.59 37.29
N ILE A 463 -8.46 -9.82 36.10
CA ILE A 463 -7.22 -9.19 35.64
C ILE A 463 -7.61 -8.13 34.61
N ASP A 464 -7.07 -6.92 34.76
CA ASP A 464 -7.27 -5.85 33.79
C ASP A 464 -6.70 -6.28 32.43
N VAL A 465 -7.52 -6.23 31.38
CA VAL A 465 -7.13 -6.66 30.03
C VAL A 465 -5.93 -5.88 29.50
N ASN A 466 -5.67 -4.67 30.00
CA ASN A 466 -4.47 -3.89 29.62
C ASN A 466 -3.18 -4.51 30.13
N LYS A 467 -3.24 -5.35 31.17
CA LYS A 467 -2.08 -6.08 31.70
C LYS A 467 -1.85 -7.42 31.00
N ILE A 468 -2.83 -7.92 30.24
CA ILE A 468 -2.74 -9.18 29.49
C ILE A 468 -2.14 -8.88 28.12
N LYS A 469 -1.22 -9.72 27.63
CA LYS A 469 -0.71 -9.62 26.26
C LYS A 469 -1.86 -9.81 25.27
N LYS A 470 -1.98 -8.92 24.27
CA LYS A 470 -3.08 -8.94 23.28
C LYS A 470 -3.17 -10.29 22.55
N ALA A 471 -2.03 -10.88 22.19
CA ALA A 471 -1.99 -12.16 21.52
C ALA A 471 -2.58 -13.28 22.41
N ASP A 472 -2.25 -13.29 23.70
CA ASP A 472 -2.73 -14.30 24.67
C ASP A 472 -4.20 -14.06 25.03
N LEU A 473 -4.64 -12.80 25.16
CA LEU A 473 -6.04 -12.45 25.32
C LEU A 473 -6.87 -12.98 24.15
N ARG A 474 -6.48 -12.65 22.91
CA ARG A 474 -7.19 -13.08 21.69
C ARG A 474 -7.17 -14.59 21.49
N ARG A 475 -6.10 -15.27 21.93
CA ARG A 475 -6.01 -16.74 21.90
C ARG A 475 -7.03 -17.40 22.84
N SER A 476 -7.41 -16.74 23.95
CA SER A 476 -8.42 -17.23 24.89
C SER A 476 -9.86 -16.97 24.44
N LEU A 477 -10.05 -16.19 23.37
CA LEU A 477 -11.35 -15.78 22.84
C LEU A 477 -11.61 -16.44 21.48
N GLY A 478 -12.81 -16.96 21.28
CA GLY A 478 -13.28 -17.40 19.97
C GLY A 478 -14.28 -16.41 19.39
N ILE A 479 -14.19 -16.14 18.09
CA ILE A 479 -15.11 -15.23 17.42
C ILE A 479 -15.75 -15.89 16.20
N VAL A 480 -17.07 -15.75 16.08
CA VAL A 480 -17.82 -16.07 14.86
C VAL A 480 -18.49 -14.80 14.38
N LEU A 481 -18.02 -14.25 13.26
CA LEU A 481 -18.49 -12.99 12.69
C LEU A 481 -19.70 -13.20 11.79
N GLN A 482 -20.51 -12.16 11.63
CA GLN A 482 -21.62 -12.09 10.68
C GLN A 482 -21.13 -12.30 9.24
N ASP A 483 -20.11 -11.53 8.83
CA ASP A 483 -19.48 -11.64 7.53
C ASP A 483 -18.32 -12.65 7.60
N VAL A 484 -18.59 -13.83 7.08
CA VAL A 484 -17.60 -14.92 7.07
C VAL A 484 -16.57 -14.69 5.98
N ASN A 485 -15.31 -14.61 6.39
CA ASN A 485 -14.17 -14.57 5.49
C ASN A 485 -13.44 -15.92 5.47
N LEU A 486 -13.42 -16.56 4.30
CA LEU A 486 -12.67 -17.79 4.05
C LEU A 486 -11.43 -17.46 3.21
N PHE A 487 -10.31 -18.07 3.59
CA PHE A 487 -9.05 -17.92 2.90
C PHE A 487 -8.95 -18.87 1.70
N THR A 488 -8.19 -18.48 0.69
CA THR A 488 -7.82 -19.39 -0.40
C THR A 488 -7.00 -20.56 0.15
N GLY A 489 -7.42 -21.79 -0.17
CA GLY A 489 -6.86 -23.03 0.33
C GLY A 489 -7.96 -24.08 0.48
N THR A 490 -7.68 -25.20 1.11
CA THR A 490 -8.66 -26.26 1.29
C THR A 490 -9.69 -25.94 2.40
N VAL A 491 -10.80 -26.66 2.41
CA VAL A 491 -11.75 -26.61 3.54
C VAL A 491 -11.05 -26.98 4.86
N MET A 492 -10.18 -28.00 4.82
CA MET A 492 -9.38 -28.42 5.98
C MET A 492 -8.49 -27.28 6.50
N ASP A 493 -7.78 -26.56 5.61
CA ASP A 493 -6.93 -25.43 6.00
C ASP A 493 -7.74 -24.31 6.63
N ASN A 494 -8.93 -24.05 6.12
CA ASN A 494 -9.83 -23.03 6.68
C ASN A 494 -10.36 -23.39 8.07
N ILE A 495 -10.59 -24.66 8.39
CA ILE A 495 -10.94 -25.10 9.73
C ILE A 495 -9.71 -25.03 10.63
N ARG A 496 -8.56 -25.56 10.17
CA ARG A 496 -7.28 -25.59 10.91
C ARG A 496 -6.76 -24.18 11.24
N TYR A 497 -7.25 -23.14 10.54
CA TYR A 497 -6.88 -21.76 10.83
C TYR A 497 -7.18 -21.33 12.28
N GLY A 498 -8.16 -21.97 12.94
CA GLY A 498 -8.45 -21.73 14.36
C GLY A 498 -7.36 -22.25 15.30
N LYS A 499 -6.65 -23.34 14.92
CA LYS A 499 -5.54 -23.96 15.66
C LYS A 499 -4.58 -24.59 14.65
N LEU A 500 -3.51 -23.84 14.29
CA LEU A 500 -2.62 -24.20 13.16
C LEU A 500 -1.95 -25.58 13.31
N ASN A 501 -1.75 -26.06 14.53
CA ASN A 501 -1.16 -27.38 14.83
C ASN A 501 -2.22 -28.46 15.08
N ALA A 502 -3.51 -28.20 14.79
CA ALA A 502 -4.56 -29.19 14.92
C ALA A 502 -4.36 -30.35 13.93
N THR A 503 -4.63 -31.59 14.41
CA THR A 503 -4.62 -32.76 13.55
C THR A 503 -5.86 -32.79 12.64
N ASP A 504 -5.82 -33.63 11.61
CA ASP A 504 -6.99 -33.82 10.73
C ASP A 504 -8.21 -34.32 11.51
N GLU A 505 -7.99 -35.22 12.48
CA GLU A 505 -9.03 -35.77 13.34
C GLU A 505 -9.67 -34.67 14.22
N GLU A 506 -8.89 -33.77 14.81
CA GLU A 506 -9.38 -32.62 15.57
C GLU A 506 -10.23 -31.71 14.69
N CYS A 507 -9.77 -31.40 13.47
CA CYS A 507 -10.51 -30.59 12.51
C CYS A 507 -11.84 -31.26 12.08
N ILE A 508 -11.84 -32.58 11.83
CA ILE A 508 -13.04 -33.34 11.50
C ILE A 508 -14.01 -33.37 12.68
N ALA A 509 -13.51 -33.56 13.91
CA ALA A 509 -14.33 -33.52 15.12
C ALA A 509 -15.01 -32.14 15.28
N ALA A 510 -14.27 -31.05 15.08
CA ALA A 510 -14.80 -29.69 15.10
C ALA A 510 -15.85 -29.47 14.01
N ALA A 511 -15.63 -29.99 12.80
CA ALA A 511 -16.61 -29.93 11.71
C ALA A 511 -17.89 -30.69 12.02
N LYS A 512 -17.78 -31.85 12.66
CA LYS A 512 -18.95 -32.63 13.15
C LYS A 512 -19.72 -31.89 14.23
N LEU A 513 -19.02 -31.27 15.18
CA LEU A 513 -19.64 -30.46 16.23
C LEU A 513 -20.40 -29.27 15.62
N ALA A 514 -19.82 -28.62 14.64
CA ALA A 514 -20.43 -27.50 13.90
C ALA A 514 -21.57 -27.93 12.96
N GLY A 515 -21.78 -29.25 12.72
CA GLY A 515 -22.71 -29.75 11.70
C GLY A 515 -22.27 -29.51 10.26
N ALA A 516 -20.97 -29.30 10.03
CA ALA A 516 -20.38 -29.04 8.72
C ALA A 516 -19.98 -30.32 7.98
N ASP A 517 -19.67 -31.38 8.66
CA ASP A 517 -19.14 -32.65 8.11
C ASP A 517 -20.04 -33.24 7.00
N ASP A 518 -21.34 -33.21 7.19
CA ASP A 518 -22.33 -33.73 6.24
C ASP A 518 -22.26 -33.10 4.86
N PHE A 519 -22.09 -31.79 4.77
CA PHE A 519 -21.97 -31.12 3.47
C PHE A 519 -20.56 -31.22 2.92
N ILE A 520 -19.52 -31.14 3.79
CA ILE A 520 -18.11 -31.20 3.38
C ILE A 520 -17.84 -32.53 2.68
N THR A 521 -18.30 -33.67 3.27
CA THR A 521 -18.11 -35.01 2.69
C THR A 521 -18.82 -35.23 1.36
N ARG A 522 -19.82 -34.40 1.03
CA ARG A 522 -20.50 -34.39 -0.28
C ARG A 522 -19.82 -33.54 -1.33
N LEU A 523 -18.85 -32.71 -0.96
CA LEU A 523 -18.04 -31.95 -1.92
C LEU A 523 -17.18 -32.92 -2.75
N PRO A 524 -16.83 -32.58 -3.99
CA PRO A 524 -16.10 -33.48 -4.90
C PRO A 524 -14.79 -34.05 -4.33
N GLN A 525 -14.10 -33.28 -3.48
CA GLN A 525 -12.83 -33.64 -2.83
C GLN A 525 -12.94 -33.65 -1.29
N GLY A 526 -14.17 -33.58 -0.74
CA GLY A 526 -14.39 -33.53 0.70
C GLY A 526 -13.65 -32.38 1.37
N TYR A 527 -12.90 -32.67 2.42
CA TYR A 527 -12.08 -31.70 3.15
C TYR A 527 -10.92 -31.11 2.33
N ALA A 528 -10.47 -31.81 1.26
CA ALA A 528 -9.44 -31.31 0.36
C ALA A 528 -9.99 -30.38 -0.75
N THR A 529 -11.29 -30.08 -0.75
CA THR A 529 -11.89 -29.16 -1.71
C THR A 529 -11.29 -27.78 -1.57
N GLU A 530 -10.75 -27.24 -2.67
CA GLU A 530 -10.17 -25.91 -2.73
C GLU A 530 -11.25 -24.82 -2.72
N LEU A 531 -11.04 -23.81 -1.90
CA LEU A 531 -11.85 -22.61 -1.79
C LEU A 531 -11.06 -21.43 -2.37
N ALA A 532 -11.73 -20.63 -3.19
CA ALA A 532 -11.20 -19.39 -3.74
C ALA A 532 -12.26 -18.29 -3.63
N ASN A 533 -11.83 -17.03 -3.77
CA ASN A 533 -12.74 -15.88 -3.76
C ASN A 533 -13.73 -15.90 -2.59
N ASN A 534 -13.22 -16.04 -1.37
CA ASN A 534 -14.03 -16.10 -0.15
C ASN A 534 -15.05 -17.26 -0.14
N GLY A 535 -14.71 -18.40 -0.73
CA GLY A 535 -15.61 -19.57 -0.81
C GLY A 535 -16.84 -19.31 -1.69
N ALA A 536 -16.69 -18.62 -2.82
CA ALA A 536 -17.77 -18.28 -3.75
C ALA A 536 -18.54 -19.51 -4.29
N ASN A 537 -17.92 -20.70 -4.22
CA ASN A 537 -18.51 -21.98 -4.58
C ASN A 537 -19.38 -22.60 -3.47
N LEU A 538 -19.46 -21.96 -2.30
CA LEU A 538 -20.26 -22.40 -1.15
C LEU A 538 -21.44 -21.45 -0.91
N SER A 539 -22.55 -21.99 -0.36
CA SER A 539 -23.64 -21.14 0.13
C SER A 539 -23.21 -20.36 1.37
N GLN A 540 -23.91 -19.28 1.70
CA GLN A 540 -23.63 -18.47 2.89
C GLN A 540 -23.67 -19.31 4.17
N GLY A 541 -24.68 -20.20 4.32
CA GLY A 541 -24.76 -21.08 5.48
C GLY A 541 -23.63 -22.10 5.56
N GLN A 542 -23.16 -22.64 4.42
CA GLN A 542 -22.00 -23.53 4.40
C GLN A 542 -20.72 -22.80 4.85
N ARG A 543 -20.53 -21.56 4.41
CA ARG A 543 -19.42 -20.72 4.89
C ARG A 543 -19.50 -20.47 6.38
N GLN A 544 -20.72 -20.20 6.90
CA GLN A 544 -20.95 -20.01 8.32
C GLN A 544 -20.61 -21.27 9.14
N LEU A 545 -21.01 -22.46 8.67
CA LEU A 545 -20.66 -23.73 9.33
C LEU A 545 -19.15 -23.96 9.38
N ILE A 546 -18.39 -23.61 8.32
CA ILE A 546 -16.91 -23.67 8.36
C ILE A 546 -16.36 -22.67 9.38
N SER A 547 -16.92 -21.45 9.49
CA SER A 547 -16.50 -20.47 10.49
C SER A 547 -16.76 -20.97 11.93
N ILE A 548 -17.88 -21.64 12.17
CA ILE A 548 -18.19 -22.27 13.44
C ILE A 548 -17.18 -23.40 13.73
N ALA A 549 -16.87 -24.26 12.74
CA ALA A 549 -15.86 -25.30 12.89
C ALA A 549 -14.46 -24.75 13.19
N ARG A 550 -14.10 -23.61 12.55
CA ARG A 550 -12.86 -22.86 12.84
C ARG A 550 -12.80 -22.40 14.30
N ALA A 551 -13.88 -21.89 14.84
CA ALA A 551 -13.97 -21.49 16.23
C ALA A 551 -13.97 -22.70 17.17
N ALA A 552 -14.61 -23.80 16.76
CA ALA A 552 -14.67 -25.03 17.54
C ALA A 552 -13.31 -25.72 17.73
N VAL A 553 -12.46 -25.74 16.68
CA VAL A 553 -11.13 -26.37 16.76
C VAL A 553 -10.17 -25.60 17.68
N ALA A 554 -10.38 -24.30 17.85
CA ALA A 554 -9.62 -23.45 18.77
C ALA A 554 -9.97 -23.72 20.23
N ASP A 555 -11.17 -24.23 20.51
CA ASP A 555 -11.72 -24.60 21.84
C ASP A 555 -11.57 -23.53 22.93
N PRO A 556 -11.91 -22.24 22.68
CA PRO A 556 -11.73 -21.18 23.64
C PRO A 556 -12.80 -21.20 24.73
N PRO A 557 -12.49 -20.79 25.99
CA PRO A 557 -13.46 -20.72 27.08
C PRO A 557 -14.48 -19.60 26.97
N VAL A 558 -14.17 -18.56 26.20
CA VAL A 558 -15.06 -17.43 25.94
C VAL A 558 -15.33 -17.30 24.45
N MET A 559 -16.59 -17.17 24.08
CA MET A 559 -17.05 -17.03 22.71
C MET A 559 -17.76 -15.71 22.46
N ILE A 560 -17.49 -15.12 21.31
CA ILE A 560 -18.20 -13.95 20.81
C ILE A 560 -18.87 -14.33 19.50
N LEU A 561 -20.19 -14.22 19.46
CA LEU A 561 -21.01 -14.65 18.35
C LEU A 561 -21.80 -13.48 17.79
N ASP A 562 -21.58 -13.14 16.52
CA ASP A 562 -22.37 -12.14 15.80
C ASP A 562 -23.35 -12.87 14.88
N GLU A 563 -24.64 -12.88 15.27
CA GLU A 563 -25.69 -13.67 14.64
C GLU A 563 -26.42 -12.87 13.59
N ALA A 564 -25.99 -12.93 12.34
CA ALA A 564 -26.79 -12.45 11.22
C ALA A 564 -26.97 -13.55 10.16
N THR A 565 -28.18 -14.10 10.11
CA THR A 565 -28.55 -15.21 9.23
C THR A 565 -29.67 -14.83 8.26
N SER A 566 -29.80 -13.53 7.94
CA SER A 566 -30.92 -12.97 7.15
C SER A 566 -31.05 -13.48 5.70
N SER A 567 -30.08 -14.26 5.21
CA SER A 567 -30.03 -14.71 3.81
C SER A 567 -29.76 -16.21 3.64
N ILE A 568 -30.09 -17.01 4.67
CA ILE A 568 -29.84 -18.46 4.67
C ILE A 568 -31.18 -19.21 4.55
N ASP A 569 -31.22 -20.31 3.79
CA ASP A 569 -32.39 -21.17 3.71
C ASP A 569 -32.70 -21.83 5.05
N THR A 570 -33.96 -22.09 5.35
CA THR A 570 -34.46 -22.57 6.64
C THR A 570 -33.78 -23.88 7.13
N ARG A 571 -33.42 -24.77 6.20
CA ARG A 571 -32.75 -26.03 6.55
C ARG A 571 -31.32 -25.81 7.02
N THR A 572 -30.56 -25.03 6.28
CA THR A 572 -29.17 -24.70 6.61
C THR A 572 -29.13 -23.82 7.85
N GLU A 573 -30.12 -22.96 8.04
CA GLU A 573 -30.30 -22.15 9.22
C GLU A 573 -30.40 -22.99 10.50
N LEU A 574 -31.23 -24.06 10.49
CA LEU A 574 -31.33 -25.00 11.62
C LEU A 574 -30.00 -25.69 11.92
N LEU A 575 -29.20 -26.01 10.89
CA LEU A 575 -27.87 -26.59 11.07
C LEU A 575 -26.89 -25.59 11.71
N VAL A 576 -26.88 -24.36 11.23
CA VAL A 576 -26.08 -23.26 11.80
C VAL A 576 -26.46 -23.05 13.27
N GLN A 577 -27.76 -22.96 13.58
CA GLN A 577 -28.24 -22.80 14.94
C GLN A 577 -27.77 -23.95 15.85
N ARG A 578 -27.93 -25.19 15.42
CA ARG A 578 -27.45 -26.37 16.20
C ARG A 578 -25.94 -26.34 16.40
N GLY A 579 -25.17 -25.97 15.36
CA GLY A 579 -23.72 -25.82 15.47
C GLY A 579 -23.33 -24.72 16.47
N MET A 580 -24.03 -23.61 16.46
CA MET A 580 -23.84 -22.51 17.42
C MET A 580 -24.19 -22.97 18.84
N ASP A 581 -25.34 -23.63 19.04
CA ASP A 581 -25.76 -24.16 20.36
C ASP A 581 -24.75 -25.17 20.91
N ALA A 582 -24.24 -26.07 20.07
CA ALA A 582 -23.19 -27.00 20.45
C ALA A 582 -21.89 -26.31 20.85
N LEU A 583 -21.51 -25.28 20.11
CA LEU A 583 -20.31 -24.47 20.36
C LEU A 583 -20.41 -23.65 21.66
N MET A 584 -21.60 -23.16 22.00
CA MET A 584 -21.85 -22.34 23.21
C MET A 584 -21.80 -23.17 24.51
N LYS A 585 -22.04 -24.46 24.45
CA LYS A 585 -22.22 -25.30 25.65
C LYS A 585 -20.97 -25.32 26.52
N GLY A 586 -21.13 -24.94 27.79
CA GLY A 586 -20.08 -24.98 28.82
C GLY A 586 -19.08 -23.82 28.73
N ARG A 587 -19.35 -22.79 27.92
CA ARG A 587 -18.49 -21.63 27.74
C ARG A 587 -19.21 -20.35 28.13
N THR A 588 -18.44 -19.31 28.45
CA THR A 588 -18.98 -17.96 28.58
C THR A 588 -19.21 -17.39 27.17
N VAL A 589 -20.41 -16.90 26.89
CA VAL A 589 -20.80 -16.52 25.53
C VAL A 589 -21.39 -15.11 25.49
N PHE A 590 -20.86 -14.28 24.62
CA PHE A 590 -21.44 -13.00 24.24
C PHE A 590 -22.09 -13.13 22.87
N VAL A 591 -23.40 -12.90 22.78
CA VAL A 591 -24.14 -13.00 21.52
C VAL A 591 -24.70 -11.65 21.14
N ILE A 592 -24.36 -11.16 19.95
CA ILE A 592 -25.12 -10.09 19.30
C ILE A 592 -26.31 -10.75 18.63
N ALA A 593 -27.46 -10.67 19.29
CA ALA A 593 -28.62 -11.43 18.87
C ALA A 593 -29.51 -10.64 17.91
N HIS A 594 -29.76 -11.22 16.75
CA HIS A 594 -30.74 -10.79 15.77
C HIS A 594 -31.98 -11.70 15.74
N ARG A 595 -32.01 -12.72 16.61
CA ARG A 595 -33.11 -13.71 16.68
C ARG A 595 -33.64 -13.85 18.09
N LEU A 596 -34.95 -13.89 18.18
CA LEU A 596 -35.69 -14.04 19.43
C LEU A 596 -35.35 -15.37 20.14
N SER A 597 -35.18 -16.46 19.40
CA SER A 597 -34.87 -17.78 19.98
C SER A 597 -33.51 -17.81 20.69
N THR A 598 -32.51 -17.14 20.16
CA THR A 598 -31.18 -17.05 20.77
C THR A 598 -31.21 -16.18 22.03
N VAL A 599 -32.02 -15.10 22.02
CA VAL A 599 -32.20 -14.20 23.16
C VAL A 599 -32.92 -14.90 24.31
N GLN A 600 -34.02 -15.61 24.03
CA GLN A 600 -34.84 -16.26 25.06
C GLN A 600 -34.04 -17.23 25.95
N ASN A 601 -33.10 -17.97 25.35
CA ASN A 601 -32.29 -18.96 26.04
C ASN A 601 -30.99 -18.39 26.62
N SER A 602 -30.91 -17.08 26.84
CA SER A 602 -29.73 -16.43 27.43
C SER A 602 -29.92 -16.22 28.92
N ASP A 603 -28.85 -16.42 29.69
CA ASP A 603 -28.86 -16.25 31.15
C ASP A 603 -29.00 -14.78 31.55
N ALA A 604 -28.49 -13.88 30.70
CA ALA A 604 -28.66 -12.46 30.87
C ALA A 604 -28.87 -11.78 29.51
N ILE A 605 -29.83 -10.88 29.44
CA ILE A 605 -30.13 -10.06 28.27
C ILE A 605 -29.82 -8.61 28.63
N MET A 606 -29.03 -7.94 27.80
CA MET A 606 -28.67 -6.53 27.89
C MET A 606 -29.33 -5.78 26.74
N VAL A 607 -30.25 -4.90 27.04
CA VAL A 607 -30.90 -4.03 26.05
C VAL A 607 -30.11 -2.74 25.93
N LEU A 608 -29.58 -2.48 24.73
CA LEU A 608 -28.81 -1.29 24.44
C LEU A 608 -29.65 -0.29 23.65
N ASP A 609 -29.56 0.95 24.06
CA ASP A 609 -30.08 2.08 23.30
C ASP A 609 -29.13 3.28 23.42
N HIS A 610 -28.81 3.91 22.28
CA HIS A 610 -27.90 5.05 22.20
C HIS A 610 -26.62 4.91 23.06
N GLY A 611 -25.98 3.73 23.02
CA GLY A 611 -24.72 3.45 23.72
C GLY A 611 -24.85 3.21 25.21
N ARG A 612 -26.05 3.05 25.76
CA ARG A 612 -26.32 2.75 27.18
C ARG A 612 -27.06 1.45 27.33
N ILE A 613 -26.82 0.74 28.43
CA ILE A 613 -27.65 -0.39 28.83
C ILE A 613 -28.87 0.14 29.57
N ILE A 614 -30.05 0.04 28.95
CA ILE A 614 -31.31 0.56 29.48
C ILE A 614 -32.13 -0.47 30.28
N GLU A 615 -31.97 -1.76 29.93
CA GLU A 615 -32.61 -2.88 30.62
C GLU A 615 -31.65 -4.05 30.75
N ARG A 616 -31.77 -4.79 31.85
CA ARG A 616 -30.98 -6.00 32.14
C ARG A 616 -31.81 -7.02 32.90
N GLY A 617 -31.78 -8.29 32.49
CA GLY A 617 -32.48 -9.37 33.20
C GLY A 617 -32.55 -10.64 32.38
N THR A 618 -33.30 -11.62 32.86
CA THR A 618 -33.68 -12.82 32.09
C THR A 618 -34.83 -12.49 31.13
N HIS A 619 -35.15 -13.41 30.24
CA HIS A 619 -36.29 -13.25 29.33
C HIS A 619 -37.60 -12.96 30.12
N ASP A 620 -37.88 -13.79 31.13
CA ASP A 620 -39.10 -13.69 31.90
C ASP A 620 -39.19 -12.36 32.70
N ASP A 621 -38.07 -11.91 33.29
CA ASP A 621 -37.99 -10.65 34.00
C ASP A 621 -38.32 -9.47 33.12
N LEU A 622 -37.71 -9.44 31.91
CA LEU A 622 -37.86 -8.34 30.95
C LEU A 622 -39.25 -8.32 30.29
N ILE A 623 -39.84 -9.50 30.06
CA ILE A 623 -41.26 -9.60 29.60
C ILE A 623 -42.22 -9.07 30.67
N ALA A 624 -41.96 -9.39 31.95
CA ALA A 624 -42.78 -8.91 33.06
C ALA A 624 -42.70 -7.37 33.26
N GLN A 625 -41.53 -6.79 32.98
CA GLN A 625 -41.31 -5.32 33.06
C GLN A 625 -42.05 -4.54 31.98
N LYS A 626 -42.41 -5.18 30.85
CA LYS A 626 -43.10 -4.56 29.70
C LYS A 626 -42.39 -3.31 29.16
N GLY A 627 -41.05 -3.31 29.22
CA GLY A 627 -40.18 -2.24 28.75
C GLY A 627 -39.84 -2.34 27.25
N THR A 628 -38.66 -1.84 26.86
CA THR A 628 -38.18 -1.82 25.49
C THR A 628 -37.97 -3.25 24.94
N TYR A 629 -37.47 -4.18 25.78
CA TYR A 629 -37.34 -5.59 25.40
C TYR A 629 -38.72 -6.23 25.06
N TYR A 630 -39.73 -5.97 25.85
CA TYR A 630 -41.09 -6.47 25.57
C TYR A 630 -41.62 -5.94 24.24
N GLN A 631 -41.38 -4.67 23.94
CA GLN A 631 -41.80 -4.05 22.67
C GLN A 631 -41.09 -4.68 21.49
N LEU A 632 -39.76 -4.89 21.58
CA LEU A 632 -38.95 -5.60 20.58
C LEU A 632 -39.42 -7.05 20.39
N TYR A 633 -39.73 -7.75 21.48
CA TYR A 633 -40.17 -9.13 21.44
C TYR A 633 -41.58 -9.29 20.82
N THR A 634 -42.50 -8.41 21.12
CA THR A 634 -43.88 -8.49 20.61
C THR A 634 -44.06 -7.89 19.21
N GLY A 635 -42.99 -7.40 18.60
CA GLY A 635 -43.03 -6.77 17.27
C GLY A 635 -43.67 -5.40 17.24
N ALA A 636 -43.87 -4.78 18.43
CA ALA A 636 -44.37 -3.41 18.54
C ALA A 636 -43.32 -2.36 18.14
N PHE A 637 -42.04 -2.76 18.08
CA PHE A 637 -40.93 -2.01 17.50
C PHE A 637 -40.26 -2.88 16.41
N GLU A 638 -40.16 -2.37 15.20
CA GLU A 638 -39.32 -2.99 14.17
C GLU A 638 -37.84 -2.70 14.51
N LEU A 639 -36.99 -3.73 14.50
CA LEU A 639 -35.54 -3.59 14.51
C LEU A 639 -35.14 -3.06 13.12
N GLU A 640 -35.13 -1.73 12.91
CA GLU A 640 -34.56 -1.11 11.72
C GLU A 640 -33.04 -1.27 11.63
#